data_a4455fe8343e28cfce3916d0d77d2872
#
_entry.id   a4455fe8343e28cfce3916d0d77d2872
#
_cell.length_a   1.000
_cell.length_b   1.000
_cell.length_c   1.000
_cell.angle_alpha   90.00
_cell.angle_beta   90.00
_cell.angle_gamma   90.00
#
_symmetry.space_group_name_H-M   'P 1'
#
loop_
_entity.id
_entity.type
_entity.pdbx_description
1 polymer ?
#
loop_
_entity_poly.entity_id
_entity_poly.type
_entity_poly.pdbx_seq_one_letter_code
_entity_poly.pdbx_strand_id
1 'polypeptide(L)'
;MNLSLNQLAILTIIAALPLMLLPELPSRSTILALAALAIVCTVVPLRNITLLALVVLMLCWMLWSARGALWQVETYSQNILPARVVVDRVTPDGKRAQIRLLTVHERWVFPPVHASVALPKQDHVYCAGQRWQMRLKLRPVHSQLNEGDFDQQRYALANHHILQGQVMSASVIDEKCSIRSQFLTNTQSVYQHLPWSGVLTALAFGERGELSAELSKLFRETGTAHLMAISGMHIGLAAGFGWILARGLQFLLPAKWIGHLFPLAITLLVAGLYTWLSGAHPPAQRAMLALLLWTAIRVSGKNWHGWHIWNLCIAALLLLDPLMILSESFWLSAFAVAALIAWYQWFPLPESLSQGIKSYPLKLLHLQAGMMILMLPVQAWVFSGLSLSALPANLMAIPVISLLTVPLILLALALPFSPIEEMLWWLADRSVAAVILCLRAFPSGWLAIEDALLMLICLPLAALIVWRFGWWRHAPLSLAGCCCALAIWRLTIPKPEWRVDMLDVGHGLAIVISKQGKAILYDTGNRWLNSNAGERIIIPWLERKGLQPEWIILSHGHLDHTGGLQAIQQRWPDISVRSALAHDRHFPCHAGESWQWYQLNFSVLWPRTSSTSGGNNDSCVVRIDDGRTAILLTGDIEREAELALLAAHRHQLRADILQVPHHGSSTSSVAPLLRAVAGKAALTSVARYNAWRMPSRQVIERYQQNGYAAYDTATEGQISVQITSNGWQVLGFRTHLLPRWYHQWFGVPRDSR
;
A
#
# COMPACT_ATOMS: atom_id res chain seq x y z
N MET A 1 -9.60 -3.38 42.04
CA MET A 1 -10.06 -2.35 41.05
C MET A 1 -10.83 -3.05 39.93
N ASN A 2 -12.14 -2.79 39.82
CA ASN A 2 -12.94 -3.44 38.76
C ASN A 2 -12.91 -2.59 37.50
N LEU A 3 -11.92 -2.87 36.60
CA LEU A 3 -11.94 -2.32 35.25
C LEU A 3 -12.96 -3.06 34.40
N SER A 4 -13.79 -2.32 33.66
CA SER A 4 -14.68 -2.93 32.68
C SER A 4 -13.87 -3.44 31.48
N LEU A 5 -14.34 -4.51 30.84
CA LEU A 5 -13.73 -5.03 29.60
C LEU A 5 -13.64 -3.97 28.49
N ASN A 6 -14.61 -3.05 28.44
CA ASN A 6 -14.60 -1.95 27.48
C ASN A 6 -13.46 -0.94 27.76
N GLN A 7 -13.17 -0.64 29.02
CA GLN A 7 -12.04 0.21 29.39
C GLN A 7 -10.71 -0.44 29.00
N LEU A 8 -10.53 -1.74 29.27
CA LEU A 8 -9.34 -2.48 28.84
C LEU A 8 -9.19 -2.49 27.32
N ALA A 9 -10.29 -2.66 26.59
CA ALA A 9 -10.28 -2.60 25.13
C ALA A 9 -9.80 -1.23 24.61
N ILE A 10 -10.33 -0.14 25.17
CA ILE A 10 -9.91 1.22 24.78
C ILE A 10 -8.42 1.44 25.11
N LEU A 11 -7.95 1.02 26.27
CA LEU A 11 -6.52 1.14 26.66
C LEU A 11 -5.62 0.36 25.71
N THR A 12 -6.06 -0.83 25.24
CA THR A 12 -5.34 -1.62 24.24
C THR A 12 -5.22 -0.88 22.91
N ILE A 13 -6.32 -0.29 22.44
CA ILE A 13 -6.33 0.49 21.19
C ILE A 13 -5.38 1.69 21.29
N ILE A 14 -5.43 2.42 22.39
CA ILE A 14 -4.55 3.57 22.63
C ILE A 14 -3.08 3.13 22.67
N ALA A 15 -2.77 2.02 23.33
CA ALA A 15 -1.43 1.47 23.42
C ALA A 15 -0.84 1.06 22.07
N ALA A 16 -1.69 0.75 21.08
CA ALA A 16 -1.24 0.35 19.75
C ALA A 16 -0.85 1.54 18.85
N LEU A 17 -1.46 2.72 19.05
CA LEU A 17 -1.26 3.89 18.17
C LEU A 17 0.21 4.32 17.99
N PRO A 18 1.07 4.33 19.03
CA PRO A 18 2.47 4.68 18.87
C PRO A 18 3.20 3.83 17.81
N LEU A 19 2.81 2.57 17.61
CA LEU A 19 3.44 1.69 16.62
C LEU A 19 3.35 2.24 15.18
N MET A 20 2.35 3.06 14.88
CA MET A 20 2.21 3.71 13.58
C MET A 20 3.11 4.93 13.41
N LEU A 21 3.53 5.56 14.50
CA LEU A 21 4.12 6.90 14.49
C LEU A 21 5.61 6.90 14.82
N LEU A 22 6.10 5.91 15.56
CA LEU A 22 7.50 5.86 16.01
C LEU A 22 8.47 5.88 14.82
N PRO A 23 9.49 6.74 14.85
CA PRO A 23 10.55 6.75 13.84
C PRO A 23 11.46 5.53 13.95
N GLU A 24 11.71 5.07 15.20
CA GLU A 24 12.54 3.90 15.52
C GLU A 24 11.91 3.08 16.63
N LEU A 25 12.21 1.77 16.66
CA LEU A 25 11.78 0.90 17.76
C LEU A 25 12.79 0.95 18.92
N PRO A 26 12.33 1.03 20.18
CA PRO A 26 13.19 0.91 21.34
C PRO A 26 13.95 -0.42 21.35
N SER A 27 15.12 -0.48 22.00
CA SER A 27 15.87 -1.72 22.15
C SER A 27 15.10 -2.76 22.98
N ARG A 28 15.44 -4.05 22.85
CA ARG A 28 14.80 -5.11 23.65
C ARG A 28 15.00 -4.88 25.15
N SER A 29 16.17 -4.41 25.55
CA SER A 29 16.49 -4.07 26.95
C SER A 29 15.60 -2.95 27.48
N THR A 30 15.40 -1.90 26.69
CA THR A 30 14.49 -0.79 27.03
C THR A 30 13.05 -1.27 27.19
N ILE A 31 12.55 -2.13 26.28
CA ILE A 31 11.20 -2.69 26.38
C ILE A 31 11.04 -3.53 27.65
N LEU A 32 12.02 -4.36 27.99
CA LEU A 32 11.99 -5.17 29.20
C LEU A 32 12.06 -4.31 30.48
N ALA A 33 12.88 -3.27 30.49
CA ALA A 33 12.96 -2.34 31.63
C ALA A 33 11.63 -1.59 31.83
N LEU A 34 11.00 -1.11 30.75
CA LEU A 34 9.69 -0.46 30.81
C LEU A 34 8.60 -1.43 31.28
N ALA A 35 8.64 -2.68 30.82
CA ALA A 35 7.68 -3.70 31.26
C ALA A 35 7.85 -4.02 32.76
N ALA A 36 9.09 -4.18 33.23
CA ALA A 36 9.37 -4.42 34.65
C ALA A 36 8.91 -3.24 35.54
N LEU A 37 9.20 -2.01 35.12
CA LEU A 37 8.73 -0.80 35.81
C LEU A 37 7.21 -0.74 35.86
N ALA A 38 6.55 -1.03 34.72
CA ALA A 38 5.09 -1.03 34.65
C ALA A 38 4.48 -2.11 35.56
N ILE A 39 5.07 -3.32 35.63
CA ILE A 39 4.62 -4.37 36.58
C ILE A 39 4.70 -3.87 38.02
N VAL A 40 5.80 -3.24 38.41
CA VAL A 40 5.94 -2.65 39.76
C VAL A 40 4.88 -1.58 40.00
N CYS A 41 4.61 -0.73 39.01
CA CYS A 41 3.59 0.31 39.12
C CYS A 41 2.16 -0.24 39.26
N THR A 42 1.87 -1.49 38.82
CA THR A 42 0.54 -2.11 39.04
C THR A 42 0.23 -2.38 40.50
N VAL A 43 1.23 -2.51 41.36
CA VAL A 43 1.07 -2.75 42.81
C VAL A 43 0.73 -1.44 43.55
N VAL A 44 1.01 -0.27 42.95
CA VAL A 44 0.72 1.04 43.59
C VAL A 44 -0.83 1.22 43.60
N PRO A 45 -1.43 1.54 44.77
CA PRO A 45 -2.90 1.63 44.90
C PRO A 45 -3.48 2.95 44.35
N LEU A 46 -2.85 3.54 43.34
CA LEU A 46 -3.32 4.75 42.65
C LEU A 46 -3.89 4.38 41.28
N ARG A 47 -5.20 4.57 41.11
CA ARG A 47 -5.96 4.18 39.89
C ARG A 47 -5.26 4.67 38.59
N ASN A 48 -4.82 5.91 38.54
CA ASN A 48 -4.22 6.50 37.35
C ASN A 48 -2.86 5.86 37.02
N ILE A 49 -2.07 5.51 38.03
CA ILE A 49 -0.77 4.83 37.87
C ILE A 49 -1.01 3.41 37.34
N THR A 50 -1.98 2.68 37.91
CA THR A 50 -2.33 1.33 37.43
C THR A 50 -2.82 1.35 35.99
N LEU A 51 -3.67 2.33 35.61
CA LEU A 51 -4.12 2.48 34.22
C LEU A 51 -2.96 2.76 33.26
N LEU A 52 -2.07 3.68 33.63
CA LEU A 52 -0.87 3.98 32.84
C LEU A 52 0.04 2.74 32.72
N ALA A 53 0.26 2.02 33.81
CA ALA A 53 1.05 0.80 33.82
C ALA A 53 0.47 -0.27 32.86
N LEU A 54 -0.83 -0.45 32.83
CA LEU A 54 -1.49 -1.38 31.88
C LEU A 54 -1.30 -0.94 30.43
N VAL A 55 -1.43 0.35 30.11
CA VAL A 55 -1.16 0.86 28.76
C VAL A 55 0.29 0.60 28.37
N VAL A 56 1.24 0.84 29.28
CA VAL A 56 2.67 0.60 29.02
C VAL A 56 2.94 -0.89 28.80
N LEU A 57 2.34 -1.79 29.58
CA LEU A 57 2.49 -3.23 29.38
C LEU A 57 1.96 -3.69 28.02
N MET A 58 0.78 -3.19 27.64
CA MET A 58 0.21 -3.47 26.31
C MET A 58 1.10 -2.92 25.19
N LEU A 59 1.62 -1.71 25.35
CA LEU A 59 2.58 -1.12 24.40
C LEU A 59 3.86 -1.96 24.32
N CYS A 60 4.41 -2.42 25.44
CA CYS A 60 5.59 -3.29 25.47
C CYS A 60 5.35 -4.59 24.69
N TRP A 61 4.18 -5.21 24.82
CA TRP A 61 3.80 -6.38 24.03
C TRP A 61 3.82 -6.08 22.53
N MET A 62 3.25 -4.94 22.12
CA MET A 62 3.18 -4.55 20.71
C MET A 62 4.55 -4.23 20.13
N LEU A 63 5.40 -3.53 20.90
CA LEU A 63 6.80 -3.24 20.54
C LEU A 63 7.64 -4.52 20.46
N TRP A 64 7.40 -5.48 21.35
CA TRP A 64 8.07 -6.78 21.33
C TRP A 64 7.73 -7.58 20.08
N SER A 65 6.45 -7.60 19.68
CA SER A 65 5.99 -8.23 18.45
C SER A 65 6.65 -7.60 17.21
N ALA A 66 6.70 -6.27 17.14
CA ALA A 66 7.37 -5.53 16.06
C ALA A 66 8.87 -5.86 15.98
N ARG A 67 9.57 -5.89 17.12
CA ARG A 67 10.99 -6.32 17.21
C ARG A 67 11.16 -7.78 16.77
N GLY A 68 10.19 -8.64 17.05
CA GLY A 68 10.18 -10.02 16.59
C GLY A 68 10.20 -10.13 15.06
N ALA A 69 9.41 -9.30 14.37
CA ALA A 69 9.39 -9.26 12.91
C ALA A 69 10.75 -8.79 12.34
N LEU A 70 11.36 -7.74 12.92
CA LEU A 70 12.69 -7.28 12.48
C LEU A 70 13.76 -8.37 12.71
N TRP A 71 13.72 -9.05 13.86
CA TRP A 71 14.64 -10.15 14.15
C TRP A 71 14.52 -11.30 13.12
N GLN A 72 13.30 -11.63 12.66
CA GLN A 72 13.12 -12.62 11.60
C GLN A 72 13.81 -12.17 10.30
N VAL A 73 13.69 -10.91 9.93
CA VAL A 73 14.36 -10.36 8.75
C VAL A 73 15.88 -10.47 8.88
N GLU A 74 16.43 -10.01 10.00
CA GLU A 74 17.88 -10.06 10.26
C GLU A 74 18.42 -11.49 10.22
N THR A 75 17.67 -12.44 10.81
CA THR A 75 18.10 -13.85 10.91
C THR A 75 18.05 -14.57 9.57
N TYR A 76 17.02 -14.33 8.76
CA TYR A 76 16.76 -15.16 7.56
C TYR A 76 17.14 -14.48 6.24
N SER A 77 17.72 -13.27 6.25
CA SER A 77 18.11 -12.55 5.01
C SER A 77 19.61 -12.56 4.70
N GLN A 78 20.45 -13.24 5.51
CA GLN A 78 21.90 -13.07 5.44
C GLN A 78 22.61 -13.95 4.41
N ASN A 79 22.17 -15.20 4.22
CA ASN A 79 22.86 -16.20 3.40
C ASN A 79 21.91 -17.08 2.60
N ILE A 80 22.46 -17.98 1.77
CA ILE A 80 21.67 -19.06 1.18
C ILE A 80 21.28 -20.06 2.27
N LEU A 81 19.97 -20.18 2.51
CA LEU A 81 19.39 -20.97 3.58
C LEU A 81 18.87 -22.32 3.05
N PRO A 82 19.35 -23.46 3.55
CA PRO A 82 18.67 -24.73 3.38
C PRO A 82 17.45 -24.76 4.29
N ALA A 83 16.25 -24.89 3.72
CA ALA A 83 15.01 -24.86 4.46
C ALA A 83 14.03 -25.93 3.98
N ARG A 84 13.27 -26.51 4.91
CA ARG A 84 12.03 -27.22 4.59
C ARG A 84 10.89 -26.24 4.63
N VAL A 85 10.08 -26.23 3.57
CA VAL A 85 9.02 -25.26 3.38
C VAL A 85 7.71 -25.93 3.02
N VAL A 86 6.60 -25.25 3.33
CA VAL A 86 5.28 -25.54 2.76
C VAL A 86 4.95 -24.44 1.77
N VAL A 87 4.43 -24.81 0.63
CA VAL A 87 3.86 -23.86 -0.33
C VAL A 87 2.47 -23.46 0.16
N ASP A 88 2.28 -22.20 0.52
CA ASP A 88 0.98 -21.71 0.97
C ASP A 88 0.12 -21.23 -0.23
N ARG A 89 0.76 -20.66 -1.26
CA ARG A 89 0.08 -20.15 -2.47
C ARG A 89 1.05 -20.09 -3.64
N VAL A 90 0.55 -20.31 -4.86
CA VAL A 90 1.29 -20.11 -6.11
C VAL A 90 0.58 -19.03 -6.94
N THR A 91 1.33 -18.17 -7.61
CA THR A 91 0.74 -17.19 -8.55
C THR A 91 0.16 -17.92 -9.77
N PRO A 92 -0.91 -17.38 -10.43
CA PRO A 92 -1.52 -18.04 -11.60
C PRO A 92 -0.55 -18.31 -12.76
N ASP A 93 0.48 -17.46 -12.90
CA ASP A 93 1.52 -17.63 -13.91
C ASP A 93 2.61 -18.68 -13.53
N GLY A 94 2.49 -19.31 -12.35
CA GLY A 94 3.43 -20.31 -11.85
C GLY A 94 4.84 -19.79 -11.53
N LYS A 95 5.08 -18.48 -11.65
CA LYS A 95 6.44 -17.92 -11.52
C LYS A 95 6.85 -17.63 -10.07
N ARG A 96 5.91 -17.44 -9.19
CA ARG A 96 6.17 -17.11 -7.78
C ARG A 96 5.32 -17.95 -6.85
N ALA A 97 5.86 -18.22 -5.66
CA ALA A 97 5.12 -18.85 -4.58
C ALA A 97 5.27 -18.07 -3.27
N GLN A 98 4.21 -18.09 -2.48
CA GLN A 98 4.28 -17.78 -1.05
C GLN A 98 4.57 -19.06 -0.32
N ILE A 99 5.62 -19.07 0.47
CA ILE A 99 6.11 -20.23 1.21
C ILE A 99 6.18 -19.91 2.69
N ARG A 100 6.00 -20.92 3.50
CA ARG A 100 6.18 -20.88 4.94
C ARG A 100 7.35 -21.79 5.33
N LEU A 101 8.32 -21.22 6.05
CA LEU A 101 9.48 -21.93 6.54
C LEU A 101 9.07 -22.82 7.72
N LEU A 102 9.33 -24.12 7.62
CA LEU A 102 9.13 -25.09 8.71
C LEU A 102 10.41 -25.28 9.51
N THR A 103 11.52 -25.54 8.81
CA THR A 103 12.84 -25.68 9.43
C THR A 103 13.87 -24.94 8.59
N VAL A 104 14.88 -24.38 9.26
CA VAL A 104 16.08 -23.79 8.65
C VAL A 104 17.30 -24.41 9.34
N HIS A 105 18.26 -24.96 8.56
CA HIS A 105 19.40 -25.73 9.09
C HIS A 105 18.92 -26.81 10.09
N GLU A 106 17.82 -27.51 9.75
CA GLU A 106 17.19 -28.59 10.55
C GLU A 106 16.56 -28.13 11.88
N ARG A 107 16.61 -26.83 12.22
CA ARG A 107 15.95 -26.26 13.40
C ARG A 107 14.55 -25.76 13.06
N TRP A 108 13.59 -26.04 13.93
CA TRP A 108 12.22 -25.56 13.78
C TRP A 108 12.15 -24.02 13.83
N VAL A 109 11.33 -23.46 12.95
CA VAL A 109 11.09 -22.02 12.87
C VAL A 109 9.78 -21.69 13.59
N PHE A 110 9.89 -20.96 14.71
CA PHE A 110 8.73 -20.46 15.45
C PHE A 110 9.03 -19.04 15.98
N PRO A 111 8.10 -18.08 15.83
CA PRO A 111 6.83 -18.16 15.09
C PRO A 111 7.05 -18.39 13.58
N PRO A 112 6.00 -18.78 12.84
CA PRO A 112 6.09 -19.04 11.39
C PRO A 112 6.63 -17.86 10.62
N VAL A 113 7.52 -18.10 9.67
CA VAL A 113 8.09 -17.08 8.78
C VAL A 113 7.61 -17.34 7.36
N HIS A 114 7.05 -16.32 6.73
CA HIS A 114 6.54 -16.38 5.37
C HIS A 114 7.46 -15.61 4.43
N ALA A 115 7.64 -16.12 3.21
CA ALA A 115 8.43 -15.48 2.17
C ALA A 115 7.75 -15.61 0.81
N SER A 116 7.91 -14.59 -0.05
CA SER A 116 7.51 -14.65 -1.45
C SER A 116 8.73 -14.94 -2.30
N VAL A 117 8.76 -16.08 -2.98
CA VAL A 117 9.93 -16.54 -3.74
C VAL A 117 9.62 -16.71 -5.22
N ALA A 118 10.58 -16.33 -6.07
CA ALA A 118 10.57 -16.70 -7.48
C ALA A 118 10.92 -18.17 -7.62
N LEU A 119 10.09 -18.92 -8.34
CA LEU A 119 10.28 -20.34 -8.61
C LEU A 119 11.20 -20.54 -9.81
N PRO A 120 12.08 -21.56 -9.81
CA PRO A 120 12.84 -21.92 -10.99
C PRO A 120 11.92 -22.48 -12.07
N LYS A 121 12.30 -22.32 -13.33
CA LYS A 121 11.63 -23.04 -14.44
C LYS A 121 11.97 -24.52 -14.30
N GLN A 122 11.03 -25.31 -13.85
CA GLN A 122 11.12 -26.77 -13.73
C GLN A 122 9.84 -27.40 -14.29
N ASP A 123 9.92 -28.69 -14.66
CA ASP A 123 8.79 -29.47 -15.18
C ASP A 123 7.74 -29.86 -14.11
N HIS A 124 7.93 -29.40 -12.87
CA HIS A 124 7.01 -29.67 -11.76
C HIS A 124 5.94 -28.59 -11.61
N VAL A 125 4.71 -29.03 -11.44
CA VAL A 125 3.58 -28.15 -11.11
C VAL A 125 3.54 -27.93 -9.60
N TYR A 126 3.78 -26.70 -9.18
CA TYR A 126 3.66 -26.31 -7.77
C TYR A 126 2.21 -26.09 -7.38
N CYS A 127 1.81 -26.62 -6.23
CA CYS A 127 0.49 -26.35 -5.64
C CYS A 127 0.58 -26.08 -4.14
N ALA A 128 -0.45 -25.41 -3.60
CA ALA A 128 -0.52 -25.13 -2.17
C ALA A 128 -0.63 -26.44 -1.36
N GLY A 129 0.12 -26.55 -0.28
CA GLY A 129 0.18 -27.73 0.60
C GLY A 129 1.41 -28.61 0.41
N GLN A 130 2.04 -28.58 -0.74
CA GLN A 130 3.25 -29.34 -1.00
C GLN A 130 4.38 -28.96 -0.04
N ARG A 131 5.20 -29.97 0.31
CA ARG A 131 6.39 -29.78 1.15
C ARG A 131 7.65 -30.00 0.32
N TRP A 132 8.55 -29.02 0.42
CA TRP A 132 9.78 -29.00 -0.36
C TRP A 132 10.99 -28.76 0.54
N GLN A 133 12.12 -29.36 0.17
CA GLN A 133 13.44 -28.98 0.62
C GLN A 133 14.00 -27.97 -0.38
N MET A 134 14.25 -26.75 0.04
CA MET A 134 14.69 -25.65 -0.84
C MET A 134 15.97 -25.01 -0.31
N ARG A 135 16.83 -24.59 -1.23
CA ARG A 135 17.90 -23.63 -0.93
C ARG A 135 17.41 -22.25 -1.36
N LEU A 136 17.25 -21.38 -0.39
CA LEU A 136 16.61 -20.07 -0.57
C LEU A 136 17.63 -18.94 -0.45
N LYS A 137 17.59 -17.97 -1.35
CA LYS A 137 18.28 -16.68 -1.19
C LYS A 137 17.21 -15.64 -0.89
N LEU A 138 17.05 -15.30 0.39
CA LEU A 138 16.05 -14.37 0.87
C LEU A 138 16.64 -13.00 1.12
N ARG A 139 15.80 -11.98 1.00
CA ARG A 139 16.10 -10.59 1.32
C ARG A 139 14.84 -9.91 1.88
N PRO A 140 14.96 -8.85 2.69
CA PRO A 140 13.80 -8.09 3.13
C PRO A 140 13.05 -7.49 1.93
N VAL A 141 11.74 -7.34 2.09
CA VAL A 141 10.93 -6.54 1.17
C VAL A 141 11.38 -5.09 1.30
N HIS A 142 11.68 -4.48 0.17
CA HIS A 142 12.06 -3.08 0.08
C HIS A 142 11.07 -2.33 -0.79
N SER A 143 10.55 -1.23 -0.28
CA SER A 143 9.57 -0.38 -0.97
C SER A 143 10.26 0.73 -1.74
N GLN A 144 9.80 1.01 -2.95
CA GLN A 144 9.99 2.30 -3.58
C GLN A 144 9.07 3.28 -2.86
N LEU A 145 9.65 4.28 -2.19
CA LEU A 145 8.89 5.19 -1.34
C LEU A 145 8.89 6.60 -1.87
N ASN A 146 7.72 7.03 -2.34
CA ASN A 146 7.43 8.41 -2.70
C ASN A 146 6.24 8.93 -1.90
N GLU A 147 6.12 10.24 -1.78
CA GLU A 147 5.00 10.86 -1.08
C GLU A 147 3.67 10.42 -1.71
N GLY A 148 2.89 9.66 -0.95
CA GLY A 148 1.58 9.19 -1.37
C GLY A 148 1.51 7.88 -2.14
N ASP A 149 2.63 7.25 -2.41
CA ASP A 149 2.68 5.95 -3.06
C ASP A 149 2.35 4.80 -2.09
N PHE A 150 2.08 3.64 -2.68
CA PHE A 150 1.83 2.42 -1.94
C PHE A 150 3.09 1.92 -1.22
N ASP A 151 3.02 1.83 0.10
CA ASP A 151 4.11 1.35 0.94
C ASP A 151 4.12 -0.18 1.04
N GLN A 152 4.93 -0.82 0.20
CA GLN A 152 5.08 -2.27 0.17
C GLN A 152 5.72 -2.84 1.44
N GLN A 153 6.61 -2.10 2.13
CA GLN A 153 7.22 -2.56 3.40
C GLN A 153 6.18 -2.59 4.52
N ARG A 154 5.39 -1.53 4.65
CA ARG A 154 4.28 -1.45 5.60
C ARG A 154 3.26 -2.56 5.33
N TYR A 155 2.89 -2.77 4.07
CA TYR A 155 1.97 -3.84 3.66
C TYR A 155 2.53 -5.23 3.98
N ALA A 156 3.82 -5.48 3.69
CA ALA A 156 4.49 -6.75 3.94
C ALA A 156 4.54 -7.07 5.46
N LEU A 157 4.87 -6.08 6.28
CA LEU A 157 4.86 -6.21 7.75
C LEU A 157 3.45 -6.50 8.28
N ALA A 158 2.45 -5.76 7.82
CA ALA A 158 1.06 -5.94 8.23
C ALA A 158 0.46 -7.31 7.85
N ASN A 159 1.05 -7.99 6.87
CA ASN A 159 0.62 -9.31 6.40
C ASN A 159 1.64 -10.41 6.69
N HIS A 160 2.67 -10.16 7.49
CA HIS A 160 3.75 -11.10 7.85
C HIS A 160 4.53 -11.70 6.66
N HIS A 161 4.49 -11.08 5.47
CA HIS A 161 5.24 -11.47 4.28
C HIS A 161 6.49 -10.60 4.09
N ILE A 162 7.33 -10.52 5.13
CA ILE A 162 8.45 -9.58 5.23
C ILE A 162 9.67 -9.95 4.40
N LEU A 163 9.74 -11.18 3.91
CA LEU A 163 10.86 -11.70 3.12
C LEU A 163 10.43 -11.97 1.68
N GLN A 164 11.34 -11.70 0.77
CA GLN A 164 11.22 -12.06 -0.64
C GLN A 164 12.55 -12.63 -1.16
N GLY A 165 12.50 -13.40 -2.24
CA GLY A 165 13.74 -13.94 -2.79
C GLY A 165 13.53 -14.87 -3.95
N GLN A 166 14.49 -15.79 -4.11
CA GLN A 166 14.49 -16.77 -5.19
C GLN A 166 14.90 -18.15 -4.66
N VAL A 167 14.38 -19.17 -5.30
CA VAL A 167 14.77 -20.56 -5.06
C VAL A 167 15.98 -20.86 -5.91
N MET A 168 17.08 -21.29 -5.28
CA MET A 168 18.32 -21.68 -5.95
C MET A 168 18.30 -23.14 -6.39
N SER A 169 17.72 -24.00 -5.56
CA SER A 169 17.44 -25.41 -5.86
C SER A 169 16.27 -25.90 -5.01
N ALA A 170 15.51 -26.84 -5.54
CA ALA A 170 14.36 -27.43 -4.87
C ALA A 170 14.32 -28.93 -5.10
N SER A 171 13.95 -29.69 -4.08
CA SER A 171 13.60 -31.10 -4.16
C SER A 171 12.30 -31.34 -3.39
N VAL A 172 11.43 -32.16 -3.95
CA VAL A 172 10.13 -32.44 -3.35
C VAL A 172 10.29 -33.42 -2.18
N ILE A 173 9.55 -33.15 -1.09
CA ILE A 173 9.42 -34.06 0.05
C ILE A 173 8.04 -34.72 0.04
N ASP A 174 6.98 -33.93 -0.25
CA ASP A 174 5.60 -34.41 -0.32
C ASP A 174 4.89 -33.64 -1.45
N GLU A 175 4.44 -34.38 -2.45
CA GLU A 175 3.78 -33.83 -3.65
C GLU A 175 2.29 -33.50 -3.44
N LYS A 176 1.72 -33.89 -2.28
CA LYS A 176 0.30 -33.76 -2.05
C LYS A 176 -0.12 -32.31 -1.91
N CYS A 177 -1.02 -31.90 -2.79
CA CYS A 177 -1.71 -30.61 -2.67
C CYS A 177 -2.66 -30.61 -1.46
N SER A 178 -2.86 -29.47 -0.84
CA SER A 178 -3.83 -29.31 0.25
C SER A 178 -5.26 -29.60 -0.24
N ILE A 179 -6.12 -30.04 0.67
CA ILE A 179 -7.54 -30.32 0.41
C ILE A 179 -8.20 -29.09 -0.24
N ARG A 180 -7.90 -27.88 0.28
CA ARG A 180 -8.42 -26.62 -0.30
C ARG A 180 -7.96 -26.45 -1.75
N SER A 181 -6.69 -26.69 -2.05
CA SER A 181 -6.16 -26.55 -3.40
C SER A 181 -6.80 -27.53 -4.37
N GLN A 182 -6.95 -28.78 -3.96
CA GLN A 182 -7.62 -29.80 -4.77
C GLN A 182 -9.11 -29.43 -5.02
N PHE A 183 -9.81 -29.01 -3.97
CA PHE A 183 -11.21 -28.58 -4.09
C PHE A 183 -11.34 -27.37 -5.02
N LEU A 184 -10.45 -26.37 -4.90
CA LEU A 184 -10.44 -25.21 -5.80
C LEU A 184 -10.23 -25.63 -7.24
N THR A 185 -9.21 -26.46 -7.53
CA THR A 185 -8.90 -26.90 -8.90
C THR A 185 -10.06 -27.70 -9.50
N ASN A 186 -10.63 -28.62 -8.74
CA ASN A 186 -11.76 -29.43 -9.19
C ASN A 186 -13.02 -28.57 -9.46
N THR A 187 -13.35 -27.64 -8.55
CA THR A 187 -14.49 -26.77 -8.73
C THR A 187 -14.27 -25.77 -9.88
N GLN A 188 -13.04 -25.21 -10.00
CA GLN A 188 -12.69 -24.27 -11.07
C GLN A 188 -12.84 -24.90 -12.46
N SER A 189 -12.54 -26.21 -12.61
CA SER A 189 -12.72 -26.91 -13.88
C SER A 189 -14.17 -26.88 -14.40
N VAL A 190 -15.16 -26.78 -13.51
CA VAL A 190 -16.58 -26.70 -13.86
C VAL A 190 -16.96 -25.38 -14.53
N TYR A 191 -16.38 -24.25 -14.06
CA TYR A 191 -16.79 -22.92 -14.53
C TYR A 191 -15.69 -22.10 -15.23
N GLN A 192 -14.47 -22.64 -15.40
CA GLN A 192 -13.35 -21.91 -16.03
C GLN A 192 -13.63 -21.45 -17.46
N HIS A 193 -14.56 -22.11 -18.16
CA HIS A 193 -14.98 -21.77 -19.53
C HIS A 193 -15.94 -20.56 -19.57
N LEU A 194 -16.46 -20.11 -18.43
CA LEU A 194 -17.39 -18.99 -18.35
C LEU A 194 -16.64 -17.65 -18.48
N PRO A 195 -17.25 -16.63 -19.12
CA PRO A 195 -16.60 -15.34 -19.38
C PRO A 195 -16.08 -14.60 -18.14
N TRP A 196 -16.74 -14.75 -17.01
CA TRP A 196 -16.41 -14.05 -15.77
C TRP A 196 -15.85 -14.97 -14.69
N SER A 197 -15.27 -16.09 -15.10
CA SER A 197 -14.66 -17.09 -14.19
C SER A 197 -13.69 -16.49 -13.18
N GLY A 198 -12.86 -15.53 -13.59
CA GLY A 198 -11.95 -14.84 -12.66
C GLY A 198 -12.66 -14.07 -11.53
N VAL A 199 -13.85 -13.49 -11.81
CA VAL A 199 -14.69 -12.84 -10.79
C VAL A 199 -15.32 -13.88 -9.87
N LEU A 200 -15.82 -14.99 -10.43
CA LEU A 200 -16.37 -16.10 -9.65
C LEU A 200 -15.30 -16.71 -8.72
N THR A 201 -14.09 -16.92 -9.22
CA THR A 201 -12.95 -17.40 -8.42
C THR A 201 -12.59 -16.43 -7.28
N ALA A 202 -12.62 -15.12 -7.54
CA ALA A 202 -12.39 -14.10 -6.52
C ALA A 202 -13.45 -14.11 -5.41
N LEU A 203 -14.73 -14.29 -5.77
CA LEU A 203 -15.84 -14.33 -4.82
C LEU A 203 -15.95 -15.66 -4.06
N ALA A 204 -15.66 -16.79 -4.72
CA ALA A 204 -15.74 -18.11 -4.10
C ALA A 204 -14.53 -18.42 -3.20
N PHE A 205 -13.33 -18.13 -3.67
CA PHE A 205 -12.07 -18.58 -3.06
C PHE A 205 -11.13 -17.45 -2.63
N GLY A 206 -11.46 -16.20 -2.91
CA GLY A 206 -10.61 -15.05 -2.60
C GLY A 206 -9.38 -14.90 -3.52
N GLU A 207 -9.28 -15.71 -4.59
CA GLU A 207 -8.17 -15.67 -5.53
C GLU A 207 -8.43 -14.63 -6.62
N ARG A 208 -7.64 -13.55 -6.65
CA ARG A 208 -7.83 -12.41 -7.57
C ARG A 208 -6.82 -12.37 -8.71
N GLY A 209 -5.91 -13.32 -8.77
CA GLY A 209 -4.83 -13.32 -9.76
C GLY A 209 -5.30 -13.40 -11.22
N GLU A 210 -6.52 -13.87 -11.45
CA GLU A 210 -7.13 -13.99 -12.79
C GLU A 210 -7.96 -12.75 -13.20
N LEU A 211 -8.11 -11.75 -12.29
CA LEU A 211 -8.80 -10.50 -12.65
C LEU A 211 -7.94 -9.68 -13.60
N SER A 212 -8.50 -9.30 -14.75
CA SER A 212 -7.81 -8.43 -15.70
C SER A 212 -7.55 -7.03 -15.11
N ALA A 213 -6.51 -6.37 -15.62
CA ALA A 213 -6.20 -4.99 -15.23
C ALA A 213 -7.34 -4.03 -15.57
N GLU A 214 -8.03 -4.27 -16.70
CA GLU A 214 -9.21 -3.49 -17.13
C GLU A 214 -10.35 -3.59 -16.12
N LEU A 215 -10.70 -4.81 -15.68
CA LEU A 215 -11.74 -5.02 -14.66
C LEU A 215 -11.36 -4.41 -13.32
N SER A 216 -10.10 -4.56 -12.92
CA SER A 216 -9.60 -3.98 -11.68
C SER A 216 -9.69 -2.45 -11.71
N LYS A 217 -9.41 -1.83 -12.87
CA LYS A 217 -9.58 -0.40 -13.11
C LYS A 217 -11.05 0.00 -13.03
N LEU A 218 -11.95 -0.71 -13.75
CA LEU A 218 -13.40 -0.47 -13.73
C LEU A 218 -13.96 -0.49 -12.30
N PHE A 219 -13.64 -1.52 -11.50
CA PHE A 219 -14.12 -1.64 -10.13
C PHE A 219 -13.59 -0.52 -9.22
N ARG A 220 -12.36 -0.05 -9.45
CA ARG A 220 -11.79 1.08 -8.72
C ARG A 220 -12.51 2.39 -9.09
N GLU A 221 -12.67 2.66 -10.38
CA GLU A 221 -13.28 3.88 -10.90
C GLU A 221 -14.76 4.00 -10.55
N THR A 222 -15.47 2.88 -10.41
CA THR A 222 -16.87 2.84 -9.95
C THR A 222 -17.03 2.69 -8.43
N GLY A 223 -15.92 2.64 -7.66
CA GLY A 223 -15.95 2.47 -6.21
C GLY A 223 -16.47 1.12 -5.73
N THR A 224 -16.54 0.11 -6.61
CA THR A 224 -17.07 -1.24 -6.33
C THR A 224 -15.98 -2.28 -6.05
N ALA A 225 -14.69 -1.89 -6.04
CA ALA A 225 -13.56 -2.80 -5.83
C ALA A 225 -13.64 -3.62 -4.53
N HIS A 226 -14.30 -3.09 -3.50
CA HIS A 226 -14.49 -3.78 -2.22
C HIS A 226 -15.43 -4.99 -2.33
N LEU A 227 -16.29 -5.07 -3.34
CA LEU A 227 -17.18 -6.20 -3.60
C LEU A 227 -16.42 -7.42 -4.14
N MET A 228 -15.30 -7.20 -4.83
CA MET A 228 -14.44 -8.27 -5.36
C MET A 228 -13.49 -8.85 -4.31
N ALA A 229 -13.49 -8.29 -3.11
CA ALA A 229 -12.80 -8.83 -1.95
C ALA A 229 -13.77 -9.61 -1.09
N ILE A 230 -13.39 -10.79 -0.61
CA ILE A 230 -14.17 -11.44 0.41
C ILE A 230 -14.13 -10.56 1.66
N SER A 231 -15.28 -9.99 1.97
CA SER A 231 -15.48 -8.99 3.03
C SER A 231 -16.24 -9.56 4.21
N GLY A 232 -16.35 -8.77 5.29
CA GLY A 232 -17.20 -9.10 6.42
C GLY A 232 -18.67 -9.33 6.03
N MET A 233 -19.15 -8.65 4.99
CA MET A 233 -20.49 -8.86 4.44
C MET A 233 -20.66 -10.28 3.89
N HIS A 234 -19.70 -10.78 3.13
CA HIS A 234 -19.74 -12.14 2.56
C HIS A 234 -19.71 -13.22 3.66
N ILE A 235 -18.89 -13.02 4.71
CA ILE A 235 -18.89 -13.93 5.87
C ILE A 235 -20.22 -13.85 6.62
N GLY A 236 -20.81 -12.65 6.74
CA GLY A 236 -22.15 -12.45 7.31
C GLY A 236 -23.25 -13.14 6.49
N LEU A 237 -23.18 -13.12 5.16
CA LEU A 237 -24.10 -13.85 4.28
C LEU A 237 -23.97 -15.36 4.44
N ALA A 238 -22.74 -15.90 4.50
CA ALA A 238 -22.51 -17.31 4.76
C ALA A 238 -23.04 -17.72 6.16
N ALA A 239 -22.83 -16.86 7.17
CA ALA A 239 -23.39 -17.04 8.49
C ALA A 239 -24.93 -17.06 8.47
N GLY A 240 -25.57 -16.14 7.74
CA GLY A 240 -27.03 -16.10 7.53
C GLY A 240 -27.56 -17.35 6.81
N PHE A 241 -26.85 -17.81 5.78
CA PHE A 241 -27.16 -19.06 5.09
C PHE A 241 -27.10 -20.25 6.06
N GLY A 242 -26.03 -20.35 6.88
CA GLY A 242 -25.92 -21.38 7.92
C GLY A 242 -27.06 -21.32 8.94
N TRP A 243 -27.48 -20.11 9.34
CA TRP A 243 -28.62 -19.92 10.24
C TRP A 243 -29.94 -20.43 9.63
N ILE A 244 -30.24 -20.07 8.37
CA ILE A 244 -31.46 -20.50 7.67
C ILE A 244 -31.46 -22.02 7.51
N LEU A 245 -30.33 -22.60 7.09
CA LEU A 245 -30.14 -24.04 6.95
C LEU A 245 -30.42 -24.77 8.28
N ALA A 246 -29.82 -24.27 9.38
CA ALA A 246 -30.01 -24.85 10.70
C ALA A 246 -31.48 -24.78 11.18
N ARG A 247 -32.14 -23.65 10.93
CA ARG A 247 -33.56 -23.49 11.25
C ARG A 247 -34.45 -24.46 10.44
N GLY A 248 -34.13 -24.67 9.16
CA GLY A 248 -34.78 -25.67 8.32
C GLY A 248 -34.56 -27.10 8.86
N LEU A 249 -33.32 -27.44 9.20
CA LEU A 249 -32.97 -28.75 9.76
C LEU A 249 -33.68 -29.02 11.11
N GLN A 250 -33.94 -28.00 11.93
CA GLN A 250 -34.65 -28.16 13.19
C GLN A 250 -36.07 -28.73 13.05
N PHE A 251 -36.71 -28.61 11.86
CA PHE A 251 -38.01 -29.28 11.60
C PHE A 251 -37.87 -30.81 11.50
N LEU A 252 -36.65 -31.31 11.19
CA LEU A 252 -36.35 -32.74 11.03
C LEU A 252 -35.71 -33.37 12.26
N LEU A 253 -35.33 -32.53 13.26
CA LEU A 253 -34.59 -32.97 14.44
C LEU A 253 -35.48 -33.17 15.67
N PRO A 254 -35.07 -34.05 16.62
CA PRO A 254 -35.74 -34.21 17.88
C PRO A 254 -35.85 -32.89 18.69
N ALA A 255 -36.92 -32.76 19.48
CA ALA A 255 -37.23 -31.54 20.26
C ALA A 255 -36.07 -31.02 21.11
N LYS A 256 -35.17 -31.90 21.60
CA LYS A 256 -33.96 -31.52 22.35
C LYS A 256 -32.96 -30.63 21.59
N TRP A 257 -33.00 -30.63 20.25
CA TRP A 257 -32.15 -29.79 19.38
C TRP A 257 -32.86 -28.50 18.97
N ILE A 258 -34.13 -28.32 19.33
CA ILE A 258 -34.91 -27.12 19.03
C ILE A 258 -34.57 -26.06 20.06
N GLY A 259 -33.58 -25.22 19.73
CA GLY A 259 -33.10 -24.13 20.58
C GLY A 259 -32.23 -23.18 19.80
N HIS A 260 -31.74 -22.14 20.46
CA HIS A 260 -30.90 -21.10 19.81
C HIS A 260 -29.43 -21.52 19.64
N LEU A 261 -28.95 -22.51 20.40
CA LEU A 261 -27.53 -22.93 20.34
C LEU A 261 -27.21 -23.71 19.06
N PHE A 262 -28.13 -24.58 18.60
CA PHE A 262 -27.92 -25.36 17.37
C PHE A 262 -27.77 -24.46 16.14
N PRO A 263 -28.65 -23.48 15.85
CA PRO A 263 -28.46 -22.55 14.75
C PRO A 263 -27.18 -21.71 14.89
N LEU A 264 -26.80 -21.29 16.10
CA LEU A 264 -25.56 -20.57 16.32
C LEU A 264 -24.32 -21.42 15.97
N ALA A 265 -24.30 -22.68 16.36
CA ALA A 265 -23.21 -23.60 16.06
C ALA A 265 -23.06 -23.83 14.54
N ILE A 266 -24.17 -24.08 13.83
CA ILE A 266 -24.15 -24.25 12.37
C ILE A 266 -23.75 -22.94 11.66
N THR A 267 -24.21 -21.80 12.14
CA THR A 267 -23.80 -20.48 11.64
C THR A 267 -22.29 -20.31 11.70
N LEU A 268 -21.67 -20.60 12.85
CA LEU A 268 -20.21 -20.53 13.02
C LEU A 268 -19.48 -21.55 12.15
N LEU A 269 -20.01 -22.76 12.01
CA LEU A 269 -19.43 -23.79 11.17
C LEU A 269 -19.40 -23.36 9.70
N VAL A 270 -20.52 -22.90 9.16
CA VAL A 270 -20.64 -22.48 7.75
C VAL A 270 -19.77 -21.26 7.47
N ALA A 271 -19.81 -20.26 8.35
CA ALA A 271 -18.95 -19.08 8.24
C ALA A 271 -17.45 -19.45 8.33
N GLY A 272 -17.09 -20.37 9.22
CA GLY A 272 -15.73 -20.90 9.38
C GLY A 272 -15.25 -21.67 8.15
N LEU A 273 -16.10 -22.55 7.60
CA LEU A 273 -15.82 -23.28 6.36
C LEU A 273 -15.60 -22.33 5.18
N TYR A 274 -16.46 -21.33 5.03
CA TYR A 274 -16.29 -20.34 3.97
C TYR A 274 -15.05 -19.46 4.17
N THR A 275 -14.75 -19.09 5.43
CA THR A 275 -13.50 -18.38 5.76
C THR A 275 -12.27 -19.23 5.37
N TRP A 276 -12.28 -20.52 5.66
CA TRP A 276 -11.21 -21.44 5.27
C TRP A 276 -11.11 -21.61 3.75
N LEU A 277 -12.24 -21.82 3.05
CA LEU A 277 -12.28 -21.91 1.57
C LEU A 277 -11.76 -20.64 0.93
N SER A 278 -12.06 -19.48 1.49
CA SER A 278 -11.59 -18.18 1.00
C SER A 278 -10.09 -17.93 1.23
N GLY A 279 -9.34 -18.91 1.72
CA GLY A 279 -7.90 -18.78 1.99
C GLY A 279 -7.59 -18.00 3.26
N ALA A 280 -8.56 -17.84 4.15
CA ALA A 280 -8.43 -17.14 5.43
C ALA A 280 -7.76 -15.75 5.30
N HIS A 281 -8.13 -14.99 4.26
CA HIS A 281 -7.60 -13.64 4.07
C HIS A 281 -7.93 -12.74 5.28
N PRO A 282 -7.07 -11.75 5.61
CA PRO A 282 -7.24 -10.92 6.80
C PRO A 282 -8.64 -10.32 7.01
N PRO A 283 -9.38 -9.81 5.98
CA PRO A 283 -10.76 -9.35 6.17
C PRO A 283 -11.73 -10.45 6.63
N ALA A 284 -11.59 -11.67 6.10
CA ALA A 284 -12.44 -12.80 6.48
C ALA A 284 -12.15 -13.28 7.90
N GLN A 285 -10.87 -13.35 8.29
CA GLN A 285 -10.47 -13.69 9.67
C GLN A 285 -11.02 -12.68 10.69
N ARG A 286 -10.95 -11.37 10.39
CA ARG A 286 -11.50 -10.32 11.26
C ARG A 286 -13.00 -10.45 11.43
N ALA A 287 -13.73 -10.72 10.34
CA ALA A 287 -15.17 -10.93 10.38
C ALA A 287 -15.55 -12.19 11.18
N MET A 288 -14.78 -13.28 11.01
CA MET A 288 -14.99 -14.52 11.77
C MET A 288 -14.75 -14.32 13.27
N LEU A 289 -13.67 -13.59 13.65
CA LEU A 289 -13.42 -13.25 15.06
C LEU A 289 -14.55 -12.38 15.64
N ALA A 290 -15.01 -11.37 14.88
CA ALA A 290 -16.14 -10.55 15.33
C ALA A 290 -17.42 -11.38 15.52
N LEU A 291 -17.69 -12.33 14.61
CA LEU A 291 -18.82 -13.24 14.73
C LEU A 291 -18.71 -14.17 15.95
N LEU A 292 -17.50 -14.71 16.21
CA LEU A 292 -17.22 -15.52 17.40
C LEU A 292 -17.45 -14.74 18.69
N LEU A 293 -16.91 -13.53 18.79
CA LEU A 293 -17.09 -12.66 19.97
C LEU A 293 -18.56 -12.27 20.17
N TRP A 294 -19.24 -11.89 19.09
CA TRP A 294 -20.67 -11.59 19.15
C TRP A 294 -21.47 -12.80 19.63
N THR A 295 -21.20 -14.00 19.11
CA THR A 295 -21.87 -15.24 19.52
C THR A 295 -21.60 -15.56 20.99
N ALA A 296 -20.36 -15.44 21.46
CA ALA A 296 -19.98 -15.66 22.85
C ALA A 296 -20.74 -14.70 23.81
N ILE A 297 -20.84 -13.42 23.43
CA ILE A 297 -21.60 -12.42 24.19
C ILE A 297 -23.11 -12.80 24.24
N ARG A 298 -23.65 -13.22 23.09
CA ARG A 298 -25.07 -13.67 23.03
C ARG A 298 -25.34 -14.88 23.90
N VAL A 299 -24.48 -15.89 23.84
CA VAL A 299 -24.61 -17.12 24.66
C VAL A 299 -24.46 -16.82 26.15
N SER A 300 -23.64 -15.82 26.52
CA SER A 300 -23.50 -15.39 27.92
C SER A 300 -24.71 -14.62 28.47
N GLY A 301 -25.75 -14.39 27.66
CA GLY A 301 -26.97 -13.66 28.06
C GLY A 301 -26.77 -12.15 28.25
N LYS A 302 -25.62 -11.60 27.88
CA LYS A 302 -25.30 -10.18 28.05
C LYS A 302 -25.71 -9.37 26.82
N ASN A 303 -26.40 -8.27 27.05
CA ASN A 303 -26.71 -7.28 26.01
C ASN A 303 -25.70 -6.12 26.06
N TRP A 304 -24.75 -6.17 25.14
CA TRP A 304 -23.75 -5.12 25.05
C TRP A 304 -24.08 -4.14 23.93
N HIS A 305 -23.78 -2.88 24.19
CA HIS A 305 -23.90 -1.82 23.19
C HIS A 305 -22.91 -2.05 22.01
N GLY A 306 -23.33 -1.69 20.80
CA GLY A 306 -22.52 -1.93 19.59
C GLY A 306 -21.08 -1.40 19.69
N TRP A 307 -20.87 -0.23 20.32
CA TRP A 307 -19.53 0.33 20.56
C TRP A 307 -18.66 -0.52 21.47
N HIS A 308 -19.25 -1.17 22.50
CA HIS A 308 -18.48 -2.05 23.38
C HIS A 308 -18.01 -3.31 22.64
N ILE A 309 -18.86 -3.85 21.77
CA ILE A 309 -18.52 -5.01 20.94
C ILE A 309 -17.43 -4.61 19.95
N TRP A 310 -17.57 -3.44 19.31
CA TRP A 310 -16.59 -2.91 18.38
C TRP A 310 -15.22 -2.71 19.04
N ASN A 311 -15.15 -2.03 20.19
CA ASN A 311 -13.92 -1.83 20.95
C ASN A 311 -13.26 -3.17 21.30
N LEU A 312 -14.05 -4.15 21.77
CA LEU A 312 -13.55 -5.47 22.14
C LEU A 312 -12.98 -6.22 20.92
N CYS A 313 -13.66 -6.17 19.77
CA CYS A 313 -13.18 -6.79 18.53
C CYS A 313 -11.84 -6.18 18.08
N ILE A 314 -11.74 -4.85 18.07
CA ILE A 314 -10.50 -4.15 17.68
C ILE A 314 -9.37 -4.49 18.65
N ALA A 315 -9.62 -4.43 19.95
CA ALA A 315 -8.62 -4.76 20.98
C ALA A 315 -8.15 -6.21 20.87
N ALA A 316 -9.07 -7.15 20.70
CA ALA A 316 -8.72 -8.57 20.53
C ALA A 316 -7.86 -8.81 19.29
N LEU A 317 -8.19 -8.18 18.16
CA LEU A 317 -7.40 -8.25 16.94
C LEU A 317 -5.98 -7.71 17.15
N LEU A 318 -5.83 -6.54 17.80
CA LEU A 318 -4.54 -5.92 18.07
C LEU A 318 -3.70 -6.65 19.13
N LEU A 319 -4.34 -7.37 20.08
CA LEU A 319 -3.62 -8.23 21.03
C LEU A 319 -3.12 -9.50 20.36
N LEU A 320 -3.89 -10.08 19.44
CA LEU A 320 -3.50 -11.29 18.70
C LEU A 320 -2.42 -10.96 17.67
N ASP A 321 -2.58 -9.87 16.96
CA ASP A 321 -1.64 -9.41 15.93
C ASP A 321 -1.44 -7.88 15.98
N PRO A 322 -0.45 -7.40 16.75
CA PRO A 322 -0.15 -5.98 16.86
C PRO A 322 0.23 -5.31 15.53
N LEU A 323 0.84 -6.05 14.59
CA LEU A 323 1.27 -5.49 13.30
C LEU A 323 0.08 -5.18 12.38
N MET A 324 -1.10 -5.74 12.67
CA MET A 324 -2.33 -5.45 11.94
C MET A 324 -2.69 -3.95 11.96
N ILE A 325 -2.23 -3.18 12.95
CA ILE A 325 -2.43 -1.71 13.01
C ILE A 325 -1.81 -0.98 11.81
N LEU A 326 -0.78 -1.56 11.18
CA LEU A 326 -0.15 -1.03 9.97
C LEU A 326 -1.00 -1.27 8.71
N SER A 327 -2.01 -2.15 8.77
CA SER A 327 -2.82 -2.54 7.62
C SER A 327 -3.89 -1.50 7.29
N GLU A 328 -3.88 -0.98 6.06
CA GLU A 328 -4.96 -0.11 5.56
C GLU A 328 -6.31 -0.83 5.53
N SER A 329 -6.31 -2.12 5.17
CA SER A 329 -7.54 -2.91 5.16
C SER A 329 -8.13 -3.12 6.56
N PHE A 330 -7.30 -3.11 7.61
CA PHE A 330 -7.76 -3.13 9.00
C PHE A 330 -8.52 -1.85 9.33
N TRP A 331 -7.93 -0.68 9.02
CA TRP A 331 -8.55 0.61 9.27
C TRP A 331 -9.83 0.82 8.47
N LEU A 332 -9.82 0.47 7.17
CA LEU A 332 -11.03 0.53 6.33
C LEU A 332 -12.17 -0.31 6.94
N SER A 333 -11.87 -1.53 7.39
CA SER A 333 -12.86 -2.41 8.02
C SER A 333 -13.35 -1.86 9.38
N ALA A 334 -12.43 -1.38 10.22
CA ALA A 334 -12.75 -0.83 11.53
C ALA A 334 -13.63 0.43 11.42
N PHE A 335 -13.22 1.36 10.56
CA PHE A 335 -13.98 2.60 10.31
C PHE A 335 -15.33 2.34 9.63
N ALA A 336 -15.42 1.37 8.72
CA ALA A 336 -16.69 1.02 8.10
C ALA A 336 -17.73 0.56 9.14
N VAL A 337 -17.36 -0.29 10.08
CA VAL A 337 -18.26 -0.73 11.16
C VAL A 337 -18.58 0.42 12.10
N ALA A 338 -17.59 1.24 12.47
CA ALA A 338 -17.82 2.44 13.29
C ALA A 338 -18.77 3.44 12.60
N ALA A 339 -18.58 3.68 11.30
CA ALA A 339 -19.44 4.54 10.49
C ALA A 339 -20.89 3.99 10.48
N LEU A 340 -21.03 2.69 10.30
CA LEU A 340 -22.35 2.05 10.33
C LEU A 340 -23.05 2.25 11.67
N ILE A 341 -22.37 1.98 12.80
CA ILE A 341 -22.92 2.18 14.14
C ILE A 341 -23.29 3.66 14.35
N ALA A 342 -22.37 4.59 14.02
CA ALA A 342 -22.60 6.01 14.16
C ALA A 342 -23.78 6.51 13.32
N TRP A 343 -23.85 6.07 12.05
CA TRP A 343 -24.89 6.53 11.13
C TRP A 343 -26.29 6.18 11.63
N TYR A 344 -26.53 4.92 12.01
CA TYR A 344 -27.82 4.48 12.51
C TYR A 344 -28.19 5.08 13.87
N GLN A 345 -27.21 5.48 14.67
CA GLN A 345 -27.46 6.18 15.93
C GLN A 345 -27.72 7.69 15.76
N TRP A 346 -27.03 8.30 14.79
CA TRP A 346 -27.12 9.76 14.59
C TRP A 346 -28.28 10.14 13.70
N PHE A 347 -28.58 9.32 12.71
CA PHE A 347 -29.60 9.53 11.69
C PHE A 347 -30.49 8.30 11.52
N PRO A 348 -31.29 7.90 12.56
CA PRO A 348 -32.21 6.78 12.41
C PRO A 348 -33.27 7.16 11.36
N LEU A 349 -33.64 6.21 10.49
CA LEU A 349 -34.77 6.41 9.58
C LEU A 349 -36.06 6.48 10.39
N PRO A 350 -36.93 7.48 10.14
CA PRO A 350 -38.24 7.56 10.76
C PRO A 350 -39.05 6.28 10.53
N GLU A 351 -39.83 5.86 11.54
CA GLU A 351 -40.65 4.62 11.46
C GLU A 351 -41.59 4.62 10.26
N SER A 352 -42.18 5.78 9.94
CA SER A 352 -43.06 5.96 8.77
C SER A 352 -42.42 5.64 7.44
N LEU A 353 -41.10 5.81 7.32
CA LEU A 353 -40.31 5.53 6.10
C LEU A 353 -39.59 4.18 6.14
N SER A 354 -39.63 3.51 7.31
CA SER A 354 -38.88 2.26 7.53
C SER A 354 -39.76 1.00 7.50
N GLN A 355 -41.09 1.11 7.32
CA GLN A 355 -42.00 -0.03 7.33
C GLN A 355 -42.35 -0.52 5.92
N GLY A 356 -42.53 -1.86 5.81
CA GLY A 356 -42.95 -2.54 4.58
C GLY A 356 -41.87 -2.78 3.52
N ILE A 357 -42.23 -3.58 2.53
CA ILE A 357 -41.29 -3.98 1.45
C ILE A 357 -40.84 -2.79 0.61
N LYS A 358 -41.70 -1.82 0.37
CA LYS A 358 -41.40 -0.62 -0.42
C LYS A 358 -40.34 0.30 0.20
N SER A 359 -40.02 0.10 1.50
CA SER A 359 -38.96 0.87 2.20
C SER A 359 -37.53 0.35 1.91
N TYR A 360 -37.35 -0.85 1.34
CA TYR A 360 -36.03 -1.43 1.11
C TYR A 360 -35.10 -0.56 0.25
N PRO A 361 -35.54 0.01 -0.91
CA PRO A 361 -34.69 0.91 -1.68
C PRO A 361 -34.26 2.17 -0.88
N LEU A 362 -35.16 2.73 -0.07
CA LEU A 362 -34.87 3.87 0.78
C LEU A 362 -33.89 3.54 1.90
N LYS A 363 -34.03 2.37 2.53
CA LYS A 363 -33.06 1.86 3.53
C LYS A 363 -31.68 1.66 2.92
N LEU A 364 -31.61 1.10 1.71
CA LEU A 364 -30.36 0.90 0.99
C LEU A 364 -29.72 2.26 0.61
N LEU A 365 -30.51 3.19 0.08
CA LEU A 365 -30.04 4.54 -0.23
C LEU A 365 -29.52 5.26 1.02
N HIS A 366 -30.27 5.18 2.13
CA HIS A 366 -29.88 5.75 3.42
C HIS A 366 -28.55 5.17 3.91
N LEU A 367 -28.39 3.83 3.85
CA LEU A 367 -27.16 3.15 4.21
C LEU A 367 -25.99 3.62 3.34
N GLN A 368 -26.17 3.63 2.00
CA GLN A 368 -25.10 4.01 1.08
C GLN A 368 -24.70 5.48 1.23
N ALA A 369 -25.65 6.39 1.39
CA ALA A 369 -25.38 7.80 1.66
C ALA A 369 -24.58 8.00 2.94
N GLY A 370 -24.97 7.31 4.02
CA GLY A 370 -24.24 7.37 5.30
C GLY A 370 -22.81 6.84 5.20
N MET A 371 -22.65 5.69 4.56
CA MET A 371 -21.32 5.11 4.33
C MET A 371 -20.46 6.01 3.46
N MET A 372 -21.02 6.58 2.40
CA MET A 372 -20.29 7.51 1.52
C MET A 372 -19.80 8.74 2.28
N ILE A 373 -20.67 9.38 3.07
CA ILE A 373 -20.32 10.60 3.82
C ILE A 373 -19.26 10.30 4.90
N LEU A 374 -19.50 9.26 5.72
CA LEU A 374 -18.63 8.99 6.86
C LEU A 374 -17.29 8.34 6.46
N MET A 375 -17.26 7.57 5.38
CA MET A 375 -16.02 6.96 4.88
C MET A 375 -15.23 7.86 3.93
N LEU A 376 -15.82 8.97 3.47
CA LEU A 376 -15.20 9.87 2.49
C LEU A 376 -13.76 10.29 2.85
N PRO A 377 -13.46 10.79 4.08
CA PRO A 377 -12.10 11.19 4.43
C PRO A 377 -11.12 10.01 4.43
N VAL A 378 -11.55 8.84 4.91
CA VAL A 378 -10.71 7.64 4.98
C VAL A 378 -10.40 7.11 3.58
N GLN A 379 -11.39 7.09 2.69
CA GLN A 379 -11.20 6.68 1.30
C GLN A 379 -10.28 7.64 0.55
N ALA A 380 -10.50 8.95 0.69
CA ALA A 380 -9.64 9.97 0.09
C ALA A 380 -8.18 9.84 0.54
N TRP A 381 -7.96 9.57 1.83
CA TRP A 381 -6.62 9.39 2.40
C TRP A 381 -5.94 8.09 1.91
N VAL A 382 -6.67 6.96 1.89
CA VAL A 382 -6.10 5.65 1.52
C VAL A 382 -5.89 5.53 0.01
N PHE A 383 -6.86 5.98 -0.80
CA PHE A 383 -6.82 5.77 -2.25
C PHE A 383 -6.37 7.01 -3.03
N SER A 384 -6.12 8.14 -2.38
CA SER A 384 -5.76 9.41 -3.02
C SER A 384 -6.75 9.82 -4.12
N GLY A 385 -8.00 9.40 -3.99
CA GLY A 385 -9.04 9.68 -4.97
C GLY A 385 -10.42 9.23 -4.51
N LEU A 386 -11.43 9.69 -5.21
CA LEU A 386 -12.84 9.40 -4.96
C LEU A 386 -13.53 9.01 -6.25
N SER A 387 -14.49 8.11 -6.15
CA SER A 387 -15.37 7.77 -7.26
C SER A 387 -16.71 8.51 -7.12
N LEU A 388 -17.02 9.38 -8.07
CA LEU A 388 -18.32 10.09 -8.12
C LEU A 388 -19.46 9.14 -8.49
N SER A 389 -19.19 8.10 -9.25
CA SER A 389 -20.16 7.07 -9.64
C SER A 389 -20.39 6.01 -8.56
N ALA A 390 -19.67 6.08 -7.41
CA ALA A 390 -19.75 5.05 -6.36
C ALA A 390 -21.17 4.85 -5.80
N LEU A 391 -21.93 5.94 -5.57
CA LEU A 391 -23.28 5.83 -5.00
C LEU A 391 -24.24 5.04 -5.92
N PRO A 392 -24.48 5.44 -7.19
CA PRO A 392 -25.37 4.69 -8.06
C PRO A 392 -24.81 3.30 -8.41
N ALA A 393 -23.51 3.15 -8.58
CA ALA A 393 -22.88 1.86 -8.86
C ALA A 393 -23.08 0.86 -7.71
N ASN A 394 -22.88 1.28 -6.47
CA ASN A 394 -23.08 0.42 -5.29
C ASN A 394 -24.57 0.14 -5.01
N LEU A 395 -25.45 1.11 -5.27
CA LEU A 395 -26.90 0.92 -5.11
C LEU A 395 -27.42 -0.21 -6.01
N MET A 396 -26.79 -0.40 -7.17
CA MET A 396 -27.14 -1.47 -8.11
C MET A 396 -26.32 -2.75 -7.85
N ALA A 397 -24.99 -2.64 -7.70
CA ALA A 397 -24.11 -3.80 -7.63
C ALA A 397 -24.24 -4.58 -6.31
N ILE A 398 -24.40 -3.91 -5.16
CA ILE A 398 -24.47 -4.57 -3.87
C ILE A 398 -25.67 -5.53 -3.77
N PRO A 399 -26.92 -5.15 -4.11
CA PRO A 399 -28.03 -6.10 -4.08
C PRO A 399 -27.80 -7.32 -4.95
N VAL A 400 -27.32 -7.14 -6.20
CA VAL A 400 -27.11 -8.25 -7.12
C VAL A 400 -26.02 -9.19 -6.61
N ILE A 401 -24.87 -8.66 -6.22
CA ILE A 401 -23.77 -9.48 -5.71
C ILE A 401 -24.17 -10.18 -4.39
N SER A 402 -24.81 -9.46 -3.48
CA SER A 402 -25.09 -9.99 -2.13
C SER A 402 -26.31 -10.90 -2.08
N LEU A 403 -27.37 -10.62 -2.87
CA LEU A 403 -28.63 -11.37 -2.77
C LEU A 403 -28.78 -12.43 -3.88
N LEU A 404 -27.97 -12.35 -4.93
CA LEU A 404 -28.05 -13.29 -6.04
C LEU A 404 -26.71 -14.01 -6.28
N THR A 405 -25.62 -13.29 -6.61
CA THR A 405 -24.36 -13.91 -6.99
C THR A 405 -23.74 -14.75 -5.85
N VAL A 406 -23.55 -14.17 -4.68
CA VAL A 406 -22.92 -14.88 -3.55
C VAL A 406 -23.77 -16.04 -3.03
N PRO A 407 -25.11 -15.94 -2.85
CA PRO A 407 -25.93 -17.10 -2.52
C PRO A 407 -25.84 -18.22 -3.56
N LEU A 408 -25.83 -17.92 -4.86
CA LEU A 408 -25.67 -18.93 -5.92
C LEU A 408 -24.29 -19.63 -5.81
N ILE A 409 -23.23 -18.87 -5.56
CA ILE A 409 -21.88 -19.41 -5.32
C ILE A 409 -21.87 -20.32 -4.08
N LEU A 410 -22.47 -19.89 -2.96
CA LEU A 410 -22.53 -20.68 -1.72
C LEU A 410 -23.32 -21.99 -1.91
N LEU A 411 -24.41 -21.95 -2.70
CA LEU A 411 -25.18 -23.15 -3.08
C LEU A 411 -24.37 -24.07 -3.98
N ALA A 412 -23.67 -23.55 -4.98
CA ALA A 412 -22.80 -24.34 -5.84
C ALA A 412 -21.67 -25.03 -5.05
N LEU A 413 -21.03 -24.30 -4.12
CA LEU A 413 -19.99 -24.85 -3.22
C LEU A 413 -20.56 -25.91 -2.24
N ALA A 414 -21.85 -25.82 -1.87
CA ALA A 414 -22.49 -26.79 -0.98
C ALA A 414 -22.94 -28.06 -1.70
N LEU A 415 -23.08 -28.01 -3.04
CA LEU A 415 -23.56 -29.13 -3.87
C LEU A 415 -22.50 -29.50 -4.95
N PRO A 416 -21.23 -29.73 -4.57
CA PRO A 416 -20.18 -30.00 -5.54
C PRO A 416 -20.44 -31.34 -6.25
N PHE A 417 -20.05 -31.40 -7.51
CA PHE A 417 -20.15 -32.58 -8.38
C PHE A 417 -21.60 -33.01 -8.73
N SER A 418 -22.57 -32.12 -8.57
CA SER A 418 -23.96 -32.38 -8.98
C SER A 418 -24.26 -31.74 -10.35
N PRO A 419 -25.26 -32.27 -11.12
CA PRO A 419 -25.71 -31.63 -12.37
C PRO A 419 -26.24 -30.19 -12.15
N ILE A 420 -26.63 -29.86 -10.94
CA ILE A 420 -27.14 -28.53 -10.57
C ILE A 420 -25.99 -27.54 -10.39
N GLU A 421 -24.79 -28.02 -10.10
CA GLU A 421 -23.61 -27.16 -9.88
C GLU A 421 -23.31 -26.28 -11.10
N GLU A 422 -23.25 -26.86 -12.30
CA GLU A 422 -23.00 -26.13 -13.55
C GLU A 422 -24.04 -25.03 -13.79
N MET A 423 -25.32 -25.35 -13.54
CA MET A 423 -26.40 -24.38 -13.67
C MET A 423 -26.26 -23.22 -12.65
N LEU A 424 -25.87 -23.52 -11.41
CA LEU A 424 -25.66 -22.49 -10.39
C LEU A 424 -24.49 -21.58 -10.72
N TRP A 425 -23.38 -22.15 -11.22
CA TRP A 425 -22.23 -21.35 -11.69
C TRP A 425 -22.60 -20.50 -12.92
N TRP A 426 -23.36 -21.05 -13.88
CA TRP A 426 -23.82 -20.30 -15.02
C TRP A 426 -24.74 -19.13 -14.62
N LEU A 427 -25.68 -19.34 -13.70
CA LEU A 427 -26.54 -18.26 -13.17
C LEU A 427 -25.72 -17.20 -12.43
N ALA A 428 -24.72 -17.60 -11.65
CA ALA A 428 -23.81 -16.68 -10.99
C ALA A 428 -23.02 -15.84 -11.99
N ASP A 429 -22.50 -16.45 -13.06
CA ASP A 429 -21.81 -15.76 -14.16
C ASP A 429 -22.73 -14.75 -14.87
N ARG A 430 -23.98 -15.11 -15.18
CA ARG A 430 -24.95 -14.18 -15.78
C ARG A 430 -25.27 -13.00 -14.84
N SER A 431 -25.35 -13.22 -13.55
CA SER A 431 -25.55 -12.15 -12.57
C SER A 431 -24.34 -11.19 -12.51
N VAL A 432 -23.11 -11.72 -12.58
CA VAL A 432 -21.88 -10.92 -12.71
C VAL A 432 -21.86 -10.16 -14.03
N ALA A 433 -22.23 -10.80 -15.13
CA ALA A 433 -22.32 -10.16 -16.45
C ALA A 433 -23.25 -8.92 -16.42
N ALA A 434 -24.41 -9.05 -15.80
CA ALA A 434 -25.36 -7.93 -15.64
C ALA A 434 -24.75 -6.78 -14.84
N VAL A 435 -24.05 -7.08 -13.73
CA VAL A 435 -23.36 -6.05 -12.94
C VAL A 435 -22.29 -5.34 -13.76
N ILE A 436 -21.43 -6.08 -14.46
CA ILE A 436 -20.34 -5.50 -15.25
C ILE A 436 -20.89 -4.65 -16.42
N LEU A 437 -21.95 -5.11 -17.09
CA LEU A 437 -22.62 -4.35 -18.15
C LEU A 437 -23.11 -3.00 -17.62
N CYS A 438 -23.76 -2.98 -16.46
CA CYS A 438 -24.23 -1.75 -15.83
C CYS A 438 -23.06 -0.86 -15.39
N LEU A 439 -21.99 -1.44 -14.81
CA LEU A 439 -20.82 -0.66 -14.37
C LEU A 439 -20.12 0.02 -15.55
N ARG A 440 -20.04 -0.64 -16.71
CA ARG A 440 -19.48 -0.06 -17.94
C ARG A 440 -20.31 1.10 -18.52
N ALA A 441 -21.60 1.16 -18.18
CA ALA A 441 -22.45 2.28 -18.59
C ALA A 441 -22.20 3.58 -17.79
N PHE A 442 -21.55 3.49 -16.62
CA PHE A 442 -21.15 4.68 -15.87
C PHE A 442 -19.89 5.29 -16.48
N PRO A 443 -19.85 6.63 -16.63
CA PRO A 443 -18.62 7.29 -17.02
C PRO A 443 -17.54 7.08 -15.94
N SER A 444 -16.27 7.12 -16.34
CA SER A 444 -15.16 7.13 -15.37
C SER A 444 -15.34 8.33 -14.44
N GLY A 445 -15.76 8.06 -13.23
CA GLY A 445 -16.03 9.07 -12.20
C GLY A 445 -14.87 9.24 -11.22
N TRP A 446 -13.68 8.75 -11.54
CA TRP A 446 -12.53 8.84 -10.65
C TRP A 446 -11.98 10.26 -10.59
N LEU A 447 -12.00 10.85 -9.40
CA LEU A 447 -11.42 12.14 -9.10
C LEU A 447 -10.18 11.93 -8.23
N ALA A 448 -9.00 12.22 -8.78
CA ALA A 448 -7.77 12.26 -8.00
C ALA A 448 -7.84 13.41 -6.99
N ILE A 449 -7.44 13.16 -5.76
CA ILE A 449 -7.49 14.15 -4.67
C ILE A 449 -6.09 14.65 -4.37
N GLU A 450 -5.89 15.94 -4.58
CA GLU A 450 -4.67 16.64 -4.20
C GLU A 450 -4.50 16.68 -2.67
N ASP A 451 -3.28 16.61 -2.19
CA ASP A 451 -2.97 16.74 -0.75
C ASP A 451 -3.56 18.02 -0.14
N ALA A 452 -3.62 19.10 -0.91
CA ALA A 452 -4.21 20.37 -0.48
C ALA A 452 -5.73 20.26 -0.23
N LEU A 453 -6.44 19.44 -1.01
CA LEU A 453 -7.89 19.24 -0.91
C LEU A 453 -8.29 18.24 0.17
N LEU A 454 -7.37 17.39 0.61
CA LEU A 454 -7.67 16.34 1.61
C LEU A 454 -8.24 16.93 2.91
N MET A 455 -7.71 18.09 3.35
CA MET A 455 -8.24 18.78 4.51
C MET A 455 -9.67 19.30 4.28
N LEU A 456 -9.97 19.80 3.08
CA LEU A 456 -11.33 20.29 2.74
C LEU A 456 -12.33 19.13 2.73
N ILE A 457 -11.92 17.94 2.31
CA ILE A 457 -12.75 16.73 2.33
C ILE A 457 -13.08 16.29 3.77
N CYS A 458 -12.22 16.58 4.74
CA CYS A 458 -12.49 16.33 6.15
C CYS A 458 -13.49 17.29 6.78
N LEU A 459 -13.67 18.50 6.22
CA LEU A 459 -14.54 19.55 6.79
C LEU A 459 -16.01 19.12 6.94
N PRO A 460 -16.68 18.45 5.97
CA PRO A 460 -18.05 18.01 6.13
C PRO A 460 -18.24 17.07 7.32
N LEU A 461 -17.30 16.13 7.52
CA LEU A 461 -17.33 15.23 8.67
C LEU A 461 -17.08 15.99 9.98
N ALA A 462 -16.11 16.90 10.01
CA ALA A 462 -15.84 17.73 11.16
C ALA A 462 -17.06 18.61 11.52
N ALA A 463 -17.68 19.23 10.53
CA ALA A 463 -18.90 20.04 10.71
C ALA A 463 -20.06 19.18 11.25
N LEU A 464 -20.24 17.96 10.73
CA LEU A 464 -21.24 17.01 11.21
C LEU A 464 -21.01 16.65 12.68
N ILE A 465 -19.77 16.38 13.08
CA ILE A 465 -19.39 16.08 14.47
C ILE A 465 -19.67 17.29 15.37
N VAL A 466 -19.20 18.48 14.97
CA VAL A 466 -19.42 19.72 15.71
C VAL A 466 -20.91 19.99 15.89
N TRP A 467 -21.72 19.81 14.84
CA TRP A 467 -23.15 19.97 14.89
C TRP A 467 -23.82 18.93 15.78
N ARG A 468 -23.50 17.65 15.60
CA ARG A 468 -24.13 16.52 16.33
C ARG A 468 -23.90 16.59 17.83
N PHE A 469 -22.70 16.95 18.26
CA PHE A 469 -22.33 17.08 19.66
C PHE A 469 -22.63 18.47 20.24
N GLY A 470 -23.15 19.39 19.45
CA GLY A 470 -23.47 20.74 19.90
C GLY A 470 -22.24 21.54 20.36
N TRP A 471 -21.02 21.16 19.91
CA TRP A 471 -19.78 21.78 20.34
C TRP A 471 -19.79 23.30 20.14
N TRP A 472 -20.37 23.77 19.05
CA TRP A 472 -20.57 25.20 18.76
C TRP A 472 -21.46 25.93 19.78
N ARG A 473 -22.33 25.20 20.53
CA ARG A 473 -23.19 25.74 21.59
C ARG A 473 -22.54 25.62 22.98
N HIS A 474 -21.94 24.45 23.27
CA HIS A 474 -21.45 24.12 24.62
C HIS A 474 -20.05 24.64 24.91
N ALA A 475 -19.19 24.78 23.89
CA ALA A 475 -17.81 25.25 24.04
C ALA A 475 -17.33 26.04 22.82
N PRO A 476 -17.98 27.20 22.45
CA PRO A 476 -17.66 27.94 21.25
C PRO A 476 -16.22 28.48 21.25
N LEU A 477 -15.68 28.84 22.41
CA LEU A 477 -14.31 29.36 22.54
C LEU A 477 -13.27 28.26 22.22
N SER A 478 -13.49 27.02 22.66
CA SER A 478 -12.59 25.92 22.34
C SER A 478 -12.64 25.57 20.85
N LEU A 479 -13.81 25.61 20.23
CA LEU A 479 -13.96 25.43 18.79
C LEU A 479 -13.24 26.54 18.02
N ALA A 480 -13.45 27.80 18.40
CA ALA A 480 -12.75 28.94 17.80
C ALA A 480 -11.22 28.80 17.97
N GLY A 481 -10.75 28.41 19.17
CA GLY A 481 -9.34 28.15 19.43
C GLY A 481 -8.75 27.05 18.53
N CYS A 482 -9.47 25.94 18.33
CA CYS A 482 -9.06 24.89 17.40
C CYS A 482 -8.98 25.38 15.95
N CYS A 483 -9.98 26.13 15.50
CA CYS A 483 -9.98 26.71 14.14
C CYS A 483 -8.83 27.70 13.95
N CYS A 484 -8.57 28.57 14.93
CA CYS A 484 -7.44 29.51 14.90
C CYS A 484 -6.10 28.75 14.90
N ALA A 485 -5.92 27.72 15.74
CA ALA A 485 -4.72 26.94 15.77
C ALA A 485 -4.42 26.22 14.45
N LEU A 486 -5.45 25.64 13.81
CA LEU A 486 -5.35 25.03 12.48
C LEU A 486 -5.01 26.07 11.41
N ALA A 487 -5.63 27.25 11.46
CA ALA A 487 -5.34 28.33 10.52
C ALA A 487 -3.91 28.85 10.68
N ILE A 488 -3.45 29.10 11.91
CA ILE A 488 -2.08 29.53 12.21
C ILE A 488 -1.10 28.46 11.73
N TRP A 489 -1.31 27.21 12.11
CA TRP A 489 -0.47 26.10 11.66
C TRP A 489 -0.36 26.04 10.13
N ARG A 490 -1.48 26.20 9.41
CA ARG A 490 -1.49 26.19 7.94
C ARG A 490 -0.74 27.37 7.32
N LEU A 491 -0.83 28.54 7.93
CA LEU A 491 -0.19 29.76 7.46
C LEU A 491 1.30 29.81 7.79
N THR A 492 1.74 29.12 8.85
CA THR A 492 3.14 29.13 9.30
C THR A 492 4.01 28.08 8.61
N ILE A 493 3.43 27.11 7.88
CA ILE A 493 4.21 26.14 7.12
C ILE A 493 4.97 26.87 5.99
N PRO A 494 6.32 26.88 6.00
CA PRO A 494 7.09 27.50 4.94
C PRO A 494 6.82 26.78 3.62
N LYS A 495 6.52 27.53 2.58
CA LYS A 495 6.42 26.99 1.21
C LYS A 495 7.74 27.25 0.51
N PRO A 496 8.34 26.23 -0.13
CA PRO A 496 9.53 26.45 -0.94
C PRO A 496 9.21 27.36 -2.15
N GLU A 497 10.16 28.18 -2.55
CA GLU A 497 10.04 29.01 -3.77
C GLU A 497 10.00 28.11 -5.01
N TRP A 498 10.80 27.07 -5.02
CA TRP A 498 10.78 25.98 -5.98
C TRP A 498 11.35 24.70 -5.36
N ARG A 499 11.12 23.58 -6.02
CA ARG A 499 11.45 22.27 -5.48
C ARG A 499 11.96 21.35 -6.59
N VAL A 500 12.91 20.49 -6.25
CA VAL A 500 13.38 19.41 -7.12
C VAL A 500 13.22 18.10 -6.38
N ASP A 501 12.45 17.19 -6.96
CA ASP A 501 12.15 15.88 -6.39
C ASP A 501 12.73 14.78 -7.28
N MET A 502 13.73 14.07 -6.78
CA MET A 502 14.20 12.82 -7.39
C MET A 502 13.31 11.69 -6.86
N LEU A 503 12.44 11.16 -7.71
CA LEU A 503 11.51 10.10 -7.34
C LEU A 503 12.24 8.77 -7.24
N ASP A 504 11.83 7.95 -6.26
CA ASP A 504 12.27 6.56 -6.14
C ASP A 504 11.54 5.69 -7.18
N VAL A 505 12.08 5.64 -8.38
CA VAL A 505 11.59 4.79 -9.48
C VAL A 505 12.29 3.43 -9.54
N GLY A 506 13.13 3.14 -8.53
CA GLY A 506 14.00 1.98 -8.51
C GLY A 506 15.26 2.21 -9.35
N HIS A 507 15.55 1.33 -10.33
CA HIS A 507 16.63 1.58 -11.28
C HIS A 507 16.10 2.38 -12.46
N GLY A 508 16.72 3.50 -12.74
CA GLY A 508 16.31 4.50 -13.70
C GLY A 508 16.27 5.90 -13.08
N LEU A 509 15.88 6.90 -13.83
CA LEU A 509 15.87 8.29 -13.40
C LEU A 509 14.51 8.95 -13.66
N ALA A 510 13.99 9.66 -12.67
CA ALA A 510 12.87 10.58 -12.84
C ALA A 510 13.00 11.72 -11.82
N ILE A 511 13.17 12.94 -12.31
CA ILE A 511 13.26 14.13 -11.49
C ILE A 511 12.15 15.09 -11.88
N VAL A 512 11.48 15.65 -10.88
CA VAL A 512 10.43 16.66 -11.06
C VAL A 512 10.93 17.99 -10.55
N ILE A 513 11.02 19.00 -11.41
CA ILE A 513 11.29 20.39 -11.05
C ILE A 513 9.96 21.12 -10.98
N SER A 514 9.58 21.63 -9.82
CA SER A 514 8.27 22.24 -9.61
C SER A 514 8.36 23.66 -9.08
N LYS A 515 7.53 24.55 -9.68
CA LYS A 515 7.37 25.95 -9.26
C LYS A 515 5.97 26.43 -9.61
N GLN A 516 5.30 27.14 -8.68
CA GLN A 516 3.97 27.75 -8.89
C GLN A 516 2.89 26.77 -9.42
N GLY A 517 2.90 25.50 -8.98
CA GLY A 517 1.92 24.49 -9.42
C GLY A 517 2.20 23.86 -10.79
N LYS A 518 3.30 24.25 -11.45
CA LYS A 518 3.75 23.68 -12.72
C LYS A 518 4.98 22.83 -12.52
N ALA A 519 5.24 21.93 -13.48
CA ALA A 519 6.38 21.03 -13.40
C ALA A 519 7.10 20.84 -14.74
N ILE A 520 8.40 20.61 -14.65
CA ILE A 520 9.23 20.03 -15.71
C ILE A 520 9.71 18.67 -15.22
N LEU A 521 9.62 17.66 -16.08
CA LEU A 521 10.16 16.34 -15.82
C LEU A 521 11.53 16.21 -16.48
N TYR A 522 12.52 15.69 -15.77
CA TYR A 522 13.78 15.25 -16.32
C TYR A 522 13.85 13.73 -16.19
N ASP A 523 13.75 13.04 -17.33
CA ASP A 523 13.53 11.61 -17.50
C ASP A 523 12.19 11.08 -16.92
N THR A 524 11.85 9.86 -17.29
CA THR A 524 10.52 9.28 -17.02
C THR A 524 10.59 7.87 -16.42
N GLY A 525 11.77 7.47 -15.93
CA GLY A 525 11.97 6.18 -15.28
C GLY A 525 11.84 4.98 -16.20
N ASN A 526 11.81 3.79 -15.60
CA ASN A 526 11.90 2.51 -16.27
C ASN A 526 10.53 1.98 -16.77
N ARG A 527 10.62 1.01 -17.68
CA ARG A 527 9.49 0.19 -18.14
C ARG A 527 9.72 -1.27 -17.75
N TRP A 528 8.67 -1.91 -17.23
CA TRP A 528 8.63 -3.34 -16.92
C TRP A 528 7.69 -4.07 -17.90
N LEU A 529 7.66 -5.41 -17.85
CA LEU A 529 6.86 -6.23 -18.76
C LEU A 529 5.38 -5.79 -18.88
N ASN A 530 4.75 -5.43 -17.78
CA ASN A 530 3.30 -5.13 -17.72
C ASN A 530 3.00 -3.75 -17.14
N SER A 531 3.98 -2.85 -17.02
CA SER A 531 3.80 -1.54 -16.41
C SER A 531 5.01 -0.64 -16.68
N ASN A 532 4.91 0.63 -16.30
CA ASN A 532 6.00 1.60 -16.38
C ASN A 532 5.99 2.58 -15.19
N ALA A 533 7.10 3.31 -15.02
CA ALA A 533 7.23 4.28 -13.94
C ALA A 533 6.26 5.47 -14.09
N GLY A 534 5.90 5.82 -15.33
CA GLY A 534 4.93 6.88 -15.62
C GLY A 534 3.57 6.57 -14.97
N GLU A 535 3.00 5.40 -15.26
CA GLU A 535 1.67 5.00 -14.74
C GLU A 535 1.67 4.72 -13.23
N ARG A 536 2.75 4.13 -12.70
CA ARG A 536 2.76 3.66 -11.31
C ARG A 536 3.18 4.71 -10.31
N ILE A 537 4.05 5.64 -10.70
CA ILE A 537 4.73 6.55 -9.78
C ILE A 537 4.53 8.00 -10.20
N ILE A 538 4.94 8.37 -11.43
CA ILE A 538 5.05 9.78 -11.81
C ILE A 538 3.68 10.44 -11.94
N ILE A 539 2.74 9.83 -12.69
CA ILE A 539 1.38 10.38 -12.88
C ILE A 539 0.64 10.49 -11.54
N PRO A 540 0.53 9.43 -10.72
CA PRO A 540 -0.12 9.52 -9.42
C PRO A 540 0.50 10.57 -8.49
N TRP A 541 1.83 10.68 -8.49
CA TRP A 541 2.54 11.65 -7.68
C TRP A 541 2.26 13.09 -8.11
N LEU A 542 2.30 13.39 -9.43
CA LEU A 542 1.97 14.71 -9.98
C LEU A 542 0.52 15.11 -9.67
N GLU A 543 -0.43 14.20 -9.91
CA GLU A 543 -1.86 14.43 -9.63
C GLU A 543 -2.10 14.71 -8.14
N ARG A 544 -1.48 13.93 -7.26
CA ARG A 544 -1.57 14.12 -5.82
C ARG A 544 -0.98 15.45 -5.35
N LYS A 545 0.11 15.90 -5.98
CA LYS A 545 0.72 17.22 -5.69
C LYS A 545 -0.01 18.39 -6.35
N GLY A 546 -1.00 18.13 -7.21
CA GLY A 546 -1.69 19.15 -8.00
C GLY A 546 -0.77 19.83 -9.01
N LEU A 547 0.24 19.13 -9.49
CA LEU A 547 1.22 19.67 -10.43
C LEU A 547 0.83 19.35 -11.88
N GLN A 548 0.92 20.38 -12.72
CA GLN A 548 0.72 20.24 -14.16
C GLN A 548 2.06 20.22 -14.87
N PRO A 549 2.48 19.09 -15.47
CA PRO A 549 3.71 19.04 -16.23
C PRO A 549 3.54 19.77 -17.56
N GLU A 550 4.50 20.67 -17.88
CA GLU A 550 4.52 21.43 -19.13
C GLU A 550 5.58 20.89 -20.08
N TRP A 551 6.68 20.39 -19.56
CA TRP A 551 7.81 19.89 -20.33
C TRP A 551 8.35 18.58 -19.79
N ILE A 552 8.86 17.76 -20.71
CA ILE A 552 9.70 16.60 -20.42
C ILE A 552 11.06 16.86 -21.08
N ILE A 553 12.13 16.70 -20.31
CA ILE A 553 13.50 16.69 -20.82
C ILE A 553 13.97 15.24 -20.73
N LEU A 554 14.29 14.61 -21.86
CA LEU A 554 14.87 13.27 -21.89
C LEU A 554 16.39 13.40 -22.00
N SER A 555 17.09 12.79 -21.06
CA SER A 555 18.55 12.78 -21.06
C SER A 555 19.09 12.02 -22.27
N HIS A 556 18.69 10.76 -22.44
CA HIS A 556 19.12 9.89 -23.53
C HIS A 556 18.07 8.79 -23.83
N GLY A 557 18.40 7.82 -24.70
CA GLY A 557 17.42 6.88 -25.28
C GLY A 557 17.16 5.59 -24.51
N HIS A 558 17.81 5.30 -23.37
CA HIS A 558 17.63 4.05 -22.65
C HIS A 558 16.27 3.95 -21.96
N LEU A 559 15.76 2.70 -21.82
CA LEU A 559 14.42 2.45 -21.31
C LEU A 559 14.24 2.84 -19.84
N ASP A 560 15.28 2.86 -19.07
CA ASP A 560 15.26 3.27 -17.65
C ASP A 560 15.20 4.80 -17.47
N HIS A 561 15.24 5.56 -18.59
CA HIS A 561 15.02 7.01 -18.66
C HIS A 561 13.75 7.39 -19.43
N THR A 562 13.40 6.59 -20.45
CA THR A 562 12.27 6.90 -21.36
C THR A 562 11.04 6.04 -21.12
N GLY A 563 11.11 5.06 -20.21
CA GLY A 563 10.11 4.01 -20.06
C GLY A 563 8.70 4.49 -19.73
N GLY A 564 8.54 5.61 -19.03
CA GLY A 564 7.25 6.21 -18.67
C GLY A 564 6.70 7.22 -19.67
N LEU A 565 7.49 7.63 -20.70
CA LEU A 565 7.16 8.71 -21.61
C LEU A 565 5.76 8.55 -22.25
N GLN A 566 5.50 7.40 -22.83
CA GLN A 566 4.23 7.13 -23.51
C GLN A 566 3.01 7.33 -22.61
N ALA A 567 3.08 6.83 -21.36
CA ALA A 567 1.99 6.96 -20.42
C ALA A 567 1.74 8.43 -20.02
N ILE A 568 2.83 9.20 -19.83
CA ILE A 568 2.73 10.62 -19.49
C ILE A 568 2.12 11.41 -20.64
N GLN A 569 2.54 11.16 -21.90
CA GLN A 569 1.97 11.79 -23.08
C GLN A 569 0.49 11.41 -23.32
N GLN A 570 0.09 10.18 -22.99
CA GLN A 570 -1.33 9.79 -23.03
C GLN A 570 -2.17 10.55 -22.01
N ARG A 571 -1.59 10.85 -20.84
CA ARG A 571 -2.27 11.59 -19.76
C ARG A 571 -2.31 13.10 -20.03
N TRP A 572 -1.25 13.64 -20.58
CA TRP A 572 -1.10 15.06 -20.98
C TRP A 572 -0.63 15.13 -22.43
N PRO A 573 -1.57 15.09 -23.42
CA PRO A 573 -1.20 15.04 -24.84
C PRO A 573 -0.43 16.26 -25.36
N ASP A 574 -0.64 17.41 -24.73
CA ASP A 574 -0.04 18.68 -25.14
C ASP A 574 1.36 18.92 -24.50
N ILE A 575 1.89 17.95 -23.74
CA ILE A 575 3.18 18.09 -23.09
C ILE A 575 4.31 18.14 -24.12
N SER A 576 5.13 19.17 -24.04
CA SER A 576 6.28 19.32 -24.93
C SER A 576 7.45 18.46 -24.47
N VAL A 577 8.16 17.86 -25.41
CA VAL A 577 9.35 17.03 -25.12
C VAL A 577 10.58 17.68 -25.71
N ARG A 578 11.64 17.77 -24.91
CA ARG A 578 13.00 18.17 -25.31
C ARG A 578 13.93 16.98 -25.13
N SER A 579 14.78 16.69 -26.07
CA SER A 579 15.69 15.53 -25.96
C SER A 579 17.01 15.76 -26.69
N ALA A 580 18.03 15.02 -26.28
CA ALA A 580 19.27 14.90 -27.03
C ALA A 580 19.15 14.00 -28.27
N LEU A 581 18.01 13.29 -28.41
CA LEU A 581 17.75 12.43 -29.55
C LEU A 581 17.33 13.24 -30.77
N ALA A 582 17.82 12.88 -31.95
CA ALA A 582 17.37 13.41 -33.23
C ALA A 582 15.95 12.86 -33.56
N HIS A 583 14.90 13.53 -33.03
CA HIS A 583 13.51 13.14 -33.19
C HIS A 583 12.68 14.34 -33.64
N ASP A 584 11.94 14.22 -34.75
CA ASP A 584 11.22 15.33 -35.40
C ASP A 584 10.17 16.04 -34.54
N ARG A 585 9.65 15.36 -33.53
CA ARG A 585 8.63 15.91 -32.60
C ARG A 585 9.22 16.43 -31.29
N HIS A 586 10.53 16.37 -31.10
CA HIS A 586 11.18 16.84 -29.89
C HIS A 586 11.93 18.14 -30.15
N PHE A 587 11.86 19.04 -29.19
CA PHE A 587 12.75 20.19 -29.18
C PHE A 587 14.21 19.73 -28.91
N PRO A 588 15.18 20.37 -29.49
CA PRO A 588 16.58 19.96 -29.31
C PRO A 588 17.04 20.17 -27.86
N CYS A 589 17.94 19.31 -27.40
CA CYS A 589 18.68 19.45 -26.15
C CYS A 589 20.16 19.25 -26.42
N HIS A 590 20.84 20.32 -26.84
CA HIS A 590 22.30 20.34 -27.11
C HIS A 590 22.94 21.62 -26.58
N ALA A 591 24.24 21.60 -26.43
CA ALA A 591 25.02 22.72 -25.89
C ALA A 591 24.73 24.04 -26.58
N GLY A 592 24.52 25.09 -25.79
CA GLY A 592 24.17 26.43 -26.28
C GLY A 592 22.67 26.74 -26.22
N GLU A 593 21.80 25.74 -26.12
CA GLU A 593 20.39 25.97 -25.85
C GLU A 593 20.18 26.51 -24.42
N SER A 594 19.33 27.52 -24.29
CA SER A 594 18.95 28.09 -23.01
C SER A 594 17.54 28.65 -23.06
N TRP A 595 16.83 28.58 -21.95
CA TRP A 595 15.49 29.16 -21.79
C TRP A 595 15.23 29.52 -20.34
N GLN A 596 14.26 30.38 -20.14
CA GLN A 596 13.76 30.73 -18.82
C GLN A 596 12.36 30.12 -18.59
N TRP A 597 12.15 29.54 -17.40
CA TRP A 597 10.87 29.00 -16.98
C TRP A 597 10.57 29.45 -15.55
N TYR A 598 9.54 30.24 -15.36
CA TYR A 598 9.15 30.82 -14.06
C TYR A 598 10.34 31.39 -13.26
N GLN A 599 11.21 32.19 -13.89
CA GLN A 599 12.42 32.78 -13.29
C GLN A 599 13.50 31.74 -12.91
N LEU A 600 13.45 30.54 -13.44
CA LEU A 600 14.53 29.59 -13.42
C LEU A 600 15.22 29.59 -14.80
N ASN A 601 16.52 29.74 -14.81
CA ASN A 601 17.30 29.69 -16.04
C ASN A 601 17.78 28.28 -16.29
N PHE A 602 17.45 27.72 -17.42
CA PHE A 602 17.90 26.42 -17.89
C PHE A 602 19.00 26.65 -18.96
N SER A 603 20.14 26.00 -18.81
CA SER A 603 21.24 26.04 -19.75
C SER A 603 21.69 24.64 -20.08
N VAL A 604 21.69 24.28 -21.36
CA VAL A 604 22.16 22.98 -21.82
C VAL A 604 23.66 23.08 -22.10
N LEU A 605 24.42 22.20 -21.46
CA LEU A 605 25.89 22.17 -21.54
C LEU A 605 26.40 21.01 -22.40
N TRP A 606 25.60 19.98 -22.64
CA TRP A 606 25.94 18.77 -23.40
C TRP A 606 24.69 18.09 -23.94
N PRO A 607 24.71 17.31 -25.04
CA PRO A 607 25.81 17.07 -25.97
C PRO A 607 26.04 18.25 -26.92
N ARG A 608 27.11 18.18 -27.74
CA ARG A 608 27.40 19.24 -28.74
C ARG A 608 26.37 19.29 -29.85
N THR A 609 25.85 18.16 -30.26
CA THR A 609 24.82 17.99 -31.30
C THR A 609 23.85 16.88 -30.90
N SER A 610 22.65 16.92 -31.45
CA SER A 610 21.68 15.81 -31.26
C SER A 610 22.25 14.50 -31.82
N SER A 611 21.98 13.41 -31.13
CA SER A 611 22.49 12.08 -31.45
C SER A 611 21.38 11.17 -32.00
N THR A 612 21.74 10.30 -32.92
CA THR A 612 20.90 9.21 -33.41
C THR A 612 21.09 7.92 -32.61
N SER A 613 22.22 7.78 -31.90
CA SER A 613 22.52 6.58 -31.10
C SER A 613 21.81 6.56 -29.75
N GLY A 614 21.62 7.73 -29.15
CA GLY A 614 20.94 7.87 -27.87
C GLY A 614 21.61 7.14 -26.70
N GLY A 615 22.95 6.99 -26.76
CA GLY A 615 23.72 6.31 -25.71
C GLY A 615 23.96 7.19 -24.48
N ASN A 616 24.59 6.62 -23.43
CA ASN A 616 24.90 7.31 -22.18
C ASN A 616 25.62 8.63 -22.38
N ASN A 617 26.68 8.64 -23.21
CA ASN A 617 27.48 9.80 -23.45
C ASN A 617 26.80 10.90 -24.30
N ASP A 618 25.61 10.62 -24.83
CA ASP A 618 24.73 11.58 -25.51
C ASP A 618 23.72 12.25 -24.56
N SER A 619 23.82 12.01 -23.26
CA SER A 619 22.83 12.53 -22.27
C SER A 619 22.81 14.06 -22.30
N CYS A 620 21.60 14.62 -22.32
CA CYS A 620 21.31 16.04 -22.19
C CYS A 620 21.71 16.56 -20.80
N VAL A 621 22.81 17.26 -20.66
CA VAL A 621 23.27 17.85 -19.39
C VAL A 621 22.70 19.26 -19.26
N VAL A 622 21.89 19.45 -18.20
CA VAL A 622 21.19 20.71 -17.96
C VAL A 622 21.58 21.31 -16.61
N ARG A 623 21.96 22.59 -16.63
CA ARG A 623 22.15 23.40 -15.44
C ARG A 623 20.90 24.26 -15.21
N ILE A 624 20.34 24.20 -14.01
CA ILE A 624 19.18 24.96 -13.57
C ILE A 624 19.64 25.94 -12.49
N ASP A 625 19.26 27.21 -12.62
CA ASP A 625 19.79 28.28 -11.79
C ASP A 625 18.71 29.35 -11.51
N ASP A 626 18.54 29.73 -10.26
CA ASP A 626 17.65 30.84 -9.85
C ASP A 626 18.43 32.12 -9.49
N GLY A 627 19.73 32.14 -9.78
CA GLY A 627 20.66 33.25 -9.41
C GLY A 627 21.29 33.11 -8.02
N ARG A 628 20.79 32.18 -7.17
CA ARG A 628 21.32 31.90 -5.82
C ARG A 628 21.74 30.43 -5.65
N THR A 629 20.96 29.54 -6.19
CA THR A 629 21.16 28.08 -6.09
C THR A 629 21.18 27.49 -7.49
N ALA A 630 22.18 26.66 -7.75
CA ALA A 630 22.31 25.95 -9.02
C ALA A 630 22.28 24.44 -8.83
N ILE A 631 21.61 23.75 -9.74
CA ILE A 631 21.50 22.29 -9.80
C ILE A 631 22.02 21.83 -11.17
N LEU A 632 22.87 20.81 -11.19
CA LEU A 632 23.37 20.19 -12.41
C LEU A 632 22.78 18.80 -12.57
N LEU A 633 22.00 18.59 -13.64
CA LEU A 633 21.45 17.31 -14.06
C LEU A 633 22.30 16.78 -15.20
N THR A 634 22.82 15.58 -15.05
CA THR A 634 23.87 15.03 -15.95
C THR A 634 23.39 13.85 -16.79
N GLY A 635 22.21 13.27 -16.44
CA GLY A 635 21.83 11.98 -17.01
C GLY A 635 22.90 10.93 -16.73
N ASP A 636 23.23 10.15 -17.74
CA ASP A 636 24.11 8.99 -17.61
C ASP A 636 25.47 9.17 -18.29
N ILE A 637 25.96 10.45 -18.42
CA ILE A 637 27.29 10.68 -18.99
C ILE A 637 28.35 9.86 -18.25
N GLU A 638 29.29 9.36 -19.02
CA GLU A 638 30.44 8.62 -18.55
C GLU A 638 31.73 9.44 -18.69
N ARG A 639 32.83 8.86 -18.23
CA ARG A 639 34.15 9.53 -18.17
C ARG A 639 34.52 10.32 -19.44
N GLU A 640 34.23 9.79 -20.61
CA GLU A 640 34.56 10.42 -21.88
C GLU A 640 33.81 11.75 -22.07
N ALA A 641 32.48 11.70 -21.92
CA ALA A 641 31.63 12.89 -22.01
C ALA A 641 31.91 13.89 -20.88
N GLU A 642 32.17 13.39 -19.64
CA GLU A 642 32.57 14.23 -18.52
C GLU A 642 33.84 15.05 -18.79
N LEU A 643 34.86 14.43 -19.37
CA LEU A 643 36.11 15.13 -19.72
C LEU A 643 35.92 16.10 -20.89
N ALA A 644 35.12 15.74 -21.89
CA ALA A 644 34.75 16.63 -23.00
C ALA A 644 33.95 17.84 -22.54
N LEU A 645 32.98 17.63 -21.62
CA LEU A 645 32.18 18.66 -20.98
C LEU A 645 33.08 19.65 -20.17
N LEU A 646 34.03 19.10 -19.40
CA LEU A 646 35.03 19.90 -18.68
C LEU A 646 35.87 20.78 -19.59
N ALA A 647 36.33 20.23 -20.71
CA ALA A 647 37.16 20.98 -21.68
C ALA A 647 36.36 22.13 -22.31
N ALA A 648 35.06 21.95 -22.56
CA ALA A 648 34.20 22.93 -23.22
C ALA A 648 33.60 23.98 -22.27
N HIS A 649 33.15 23.58 -21.07
CA HIS A 649 32.24 24.37 -20.23
C HIS A 649 32.65 24.48 -18.76
N ARG A 650 33.93 24.32 -18.41
CA ARG A 650 34.43 24.27 -17.03
C ARG A 650 33.88 25.36 -16.10
N HIS A 651 33.77 26.59 -16.58
CA HIS A 651 33.32 27.73 -15.78
C HIS A 651 31.80 27.76 -15.54
N GLN A 652 31.03 27.04 -16.37
CA GLN A 652 29.57 26.95 -16.29
C GLN A 652 29.09 25.78 -15.44
N LEU A 653 29.97 24.86 -15.04
CA LEU A 653 29.63 23.63 -14.33
C LEU A 653 29.32 23.86 -12.85
N ARG A 654 29.68 25.01 -12.27
CA ARG A 654 29.50 25.26 -10.84
C ARG A 654 28.02 25.13 -10.44
N ALA A 655 27.74 24.23 -9.49
CA ALA A 655 26.40 23.99 -8.99
C ALA A 655 26.46 23.51 -7.52
N ASP A 656 25.47 23.88 -6.73
CA ASP A 656 25.36 23.47 -5.32
C ASP A 656 25.00 22.00 -5.18
N ILE A 657 24.20 21.51 -6.10
CA ILE A 657 23.65 20.15 -6.10
C ILE A 657 23.91 19.49 -7.44
N LEU A 658 24.39 18.25 -7.37
CA LEU A 658 24.73 17.44 -8.55
C LEU A 658 23.89 16.16 -8.57
N GLN A 659 23.15 15.90 -9.65
CA GLN A 659 22.66 14.56 -9.93
C GLN A 659 23.85 13.70 -10.35
N VAL A 660 24.05 12.59 -9.65
CA VAL A 660 25.21 11.70 -9.86
C VAL A 660 25.09 11.02 -11.22
N PRO A 661 26.09 11.18 -12.12
CA PRO A 661 26.05 10.57 -13.43
C PRO A 661 25.95 9.05 -13.38
N HIS A 662 25.16 8.48 -14.29
CA HIS A 662 25.03 7.05 -14.56
C HIS A 662 24.81 6.23 -13.28
N HIS A 663 23.87 6.68 -12.45
CA HIS A 663 23.48 6.02 -11.18
C HIS A 663 24.65 5.71 -10.22
N GLY A 664 25.79 6.39 -10.38
CA GLY A 664 27.01 6.13 -9.63
C GLY A 664 27.78 4.90 -10.12
N SER A 665 27.74 4.62 -11.43
CA SER A 665 28.58 3.62 -12.08
C SER A 665 30.07 3.93 -11.90
N SER A 666 30.89 2.90 -11.83
CA SER A 666 32.37 3.05 -11.81
C SER A 666 32.93 3.72 -13.06
N THR A 667 32.17 3.75 -14.17
CA THR A 667 32.54 4.38 -15.45
C THR A 667 32.39 5.89 -15.43
N SER A 668 31.79 6.49 -14.40
CA SER A 668 31.44 7.91 -14.31
C SER A 668 32.03 8.62 -13.08
N SER A 669 31.66 9.89 -12.90
CA SER A 669 31.97 10.71 -11.73
C SER A 669 33.46 10.93 -11.51
N VAL A 670 34.20 11.39 -12.57
CA VAL A 670 35.63 11.66 -12.44
C VAL A 670 35.91 12.81 -11.47
N ALA A 671 36.96 12.70 -10.67
CA ALA A 671 37.32 13.72 -9.69
C ALA A 671 37.51 15.15 -10.26
N PRO A 672 38.06 15.36 -11.49
CA PRO A 672 38.10 16.69 -12.10
C PRO A 672 36.70 17.30 -12.30
N LEU A 673 35.67 16.52 -12.67
CA LEU A 673 34.29 17.00 -12.80
C LEU A 673 33.78 17.47 -11.42
N LEU A 674 33.92 16.64 -10.38
CA LEU A 674 33.46 16.96 -9.03
C LEU A 674 34.09 18.26 -8.50
N ARG A 675 35.40 18.45 -8.75
CA ARG A 675 36.10 19.71 -8.38
C ARG A 675 35.64 20.92 -9.18
N ALA A 676 35.27 20.74 -10.45
CA ALA A 676 34.77 21.85 -11.27
C ALA A 676 33.32 22.24 -10.87
N VAL A 677 32.47 21.26 -10.58
CA VAL A 677 31.13 21.51 -10.08
C VAL A 677 31.15 22.13 -8.67
N ALA A 678 32.07 21.69 -7.81
CA ALA A 678 32.27 22.18 -6.45
C ALA A 678 30.96 22.19 -5.61
N GLY A 679 30.15 21.16 -5.82
CA GLY A 679 28.83 21.02 -5.17
C GLY A 679 28.93 20.59 -3.71
N LYS A 680 27.83 20.74 -2.98
CA LYS A 680 27.69 20.36 -1.58
C LYS A 680 26.88 19.08 -1.39
N ALA A 681 25.92 18.81 -2.28
CA ALA A 681 25.06 17.62 -2.25
C ALA A 681 25.13 16.86 -3.58
N ALA A 682 25.08 15.52 -3.49
CA ALA A 682 25.06 14.62 -4.63
C ALA A 682 23.85 13.69 -4.50
N LEU A 683 22.99 13.64 -5.53
CA LEU A 683 21.74 12.88 -5.54
C LEU A 683 21.87 11.70 -6.51
N THR A 684 21.64 10.49 -6.03
CA THR A 684 21.75 9.26 -6.84
C THR A 684 20.39 8.56 -6.92
N SER A 685 19.88 8.35 -8.12
CA SER A 685 18.71 7.50 -8.35
C SER A 685 19.16 6.06 -8.54
N VAL A 686 18.75 5.14 -7.69
CA VAL A 686 19.21 3.74 -7.74
C VAL A 686 18.31 2.80 -6.96
N ALA A 687 18.11 1.57 -7.47
CA ALA A 687 17.41 0.53 -6.73
C ALA A 687 18.28 -0.09 -5.63
N ARG A 688 17.69 -0.42 -4.46
CA ARG A 688 18.36 -1.06 -3.34
C ARG A 688 19.07 -2.38 -3.74
N TYR A 689 18.39 -3.20 -4.53
CA TYR A 689 18.88 -4.51 -4.94
C TYR A 689 19.12 -4.56 -6.44
N ASN A 690 19.96 -3.62 -6.95
CA ASN A 690 20.32 -3.61 -8.36
C ASN A 690 21.42 -4.62 -8.68
N ALA A 691 21.40 -5.14 -9.92
CA ALA A 691 22.35 -6.17 -10.37
C ALA A 691 23.77 -5.63 -10.56
N TRP A 692 23.90 -4.34 -10.82
CA TRP A 692 25.17 -3.66 -11.11
C TRP A 692 25.93 -3.18 -9.88
N ARG A 693 25.34 -3.31 -8.69
CA ARG A 693 25.90 -2.86 -7.41
C ARG A 693 26.19 -1.34 -7.39
N MET A 694 25.34 -0.57 -8.05
CA MET A 694 25.41 0.89 -8.06
C MET A 694 24.74 1.49 -6.81
N PRO A 695 25.18 2.67 -6.34
CA PRO A 695 26.43 3.34 -6.70
C PRO A 695 27.63 2.52 -6.26
N SER A 696 28.71 2.56 -7.08
CA SER A 696 29.91 1.82 -6.74
C SER A 696 30.62 2.46 -5.52
N ARG A 697 31.27 1.62 -4.71
CA ARG A 697 31.99 2.09 -3.51
C ARG A 697 33.03 3.17 -3.85
N GLN A 698 33.76 2.97 -4.93
CA GLN A 698 34.76 3.94 -5.41
C GLN A 698 34.16 5.31 -5.74
N VAL A 699 32.94 5.33 -6.29
CA VAL A 699 32.25 6.58 -6.61
C VAL A 699 31.79 7.27 -5.31
N ILE A 700 31.21 6.53 -4.38
CA ILE A 700 30.79 7.09 -3.08
C ILE A 700 32.00 7.71 -2.35
N GLU A 701 33.12 6.98 -2.24
CA GLU A 701 34.35 7.46 -1.62
C GLU A 701 34.87 8.73 -2.33
N ARG A 702 34.80 8.79 -3.67
CA ARG A 702 35.20 9.94 -4.45
C ARG A 702 34.35 11.19 -4.16
N TYR A 703 33.04 11.06 -4.02
CA TYR A 703 32.16 12.16 -3.60
C TYR A 703 32.49 12.65 -2.19
N GLN A 704 32.69 11.74 -1.24
CA GLN A 704 33.06 12.07 0.14
C GLN A 704 34.41 12.81 0.22
N GLN A 705 35.41 12.34 -0.55
CA GLN A 705 36.75 12.99 -0.61
C GLN A 705 36.70 14.40 -1.25
N ASN A 706 35.69 14.68 -2.09
CA ASN A 706 35.49 16.01 -2.66
C ASN A 706 34.45 16.85 -1.86
N GLY A 707 34.05 16.44 -0.66
CA GLY A 707 33.23 17.23 0.26
C GLY A 707 31.74 17.22 -0.02
N TYR A 708 31.22 16.27 -0.82
CA TYR A 708 29.79 16.14 -1.09
C TYR A 708 29.08 15.31 0.00
N ALA A 709 27.92 15.77 0.43
CA ALA A 709 26.94 14.95 1.12
C ALA A 709 26.21 14.11 0.08
N ALA A 710 26.33 12.78 0.16
CA ALA A 710 25.73 11.85 -0.80
C ALA A 710 24.40 11.31 -0.29
N TYR A 711 23.37 11.39 -1.13
CA TYR A 711 22.02 10.87 -0.90
C TYR A 711 21.65 9.90 -2.02
N ASP A 712 21.01 8.79 -1.70
CA ASP A 712 20.53 7.84 -2.71
C ASP A 712 19.08 7.39 -2.45
N THR A 713 18.32 7.17 -3.53
CA THR A 713 16.90 6.78 -3.44
C THR A 713 16.71 5.39 -2.83
N ALA A 714 17.70 4.51 -2.89
CA ALA A 714 17.64 3.18 -2.27
C ALA A 714 17.64 3.25 -0.74
N THR A 715 18.26 4.28 -0.17
CA THR A 715 18.37 4.50 1.28
C THR A 715 17.31 5.49 1.77
N GLU A 716 17.12 6.59 1.03
CA GLU A 716 16.24 7.69 1.45
C GLU A 716 14.80 7.56 0.94
N GLY A 717 14.53 6.72 -0.09
CA GLY A 717 13.32 6.82 -0.89
C GLY A 717 13.37 8.06 -1.78
N GLN A 718 12.25 8.73 -2.03
CA GLN A 718 12.21 10.04 -2.69
C GLN A 718 13.16 11.01 -1.99
N ILE A 719 13.92 11.76 -2.78
CA ILE A 719 14.81 12.82 -2.29
C ILE A 719 14.26 14.16 -2.78
N SER A 720 13.90 15.03 -1.85
CA SER A 720 13.37 16.35 -2.13
C SER A 720 14.37 17.42 -1.80
N VAL A 721 14.69 18.26 -2.76
CA VAL A 721 15.44 19.50 -2.54
C VAL A 721 14.43 20.63 -2.50
N GLN A 722 14.34 21.30 -1.37
CA GLN A 722 13.48 22.46 -1.19
C GLN A 722 14.32 23.72 -1.14
N ILE A 723 14.04 24.65 -2.05
CA ILE A 723 14.74 25.94 -2.17
C ILE A 723 13.84 27.03 -1.62
N THR A 724 14.37 27.79 -0.66
CA THR A 724 13.70 28.90 0.03
C THR A 724 14.52 30.17 -0.07
N SER A 725 13.99 31.29 0.41
CA SER A 725 14.73 32.54 0.51
C SER A 725 16.00 32.44 1.35
N ASN A 726 16.04 31.50 2.32
CA ASN A 726 17.16 31.33 3.27
C ASN A 726 18.19 30.30 2.79
N GLY A 727 18.01 29.69 1.62
CA GLY A 727 18.89 28.65 1.08
C GLY A 727 18.14 27.38 0.69
N TRP A 728 18.85 26.28 0.59
CA TRP A 728 18.27 25.00 0.23
C TRP A 728 18.50 23.93 1.27
N GLN A 729 17.65 22.90 1.28
CA GLN A 729 17.77 21.72 2.12
C GLN A 729 17.42 20.45 1.34
N VAL A 730 18.09 19.35 1.66
CA VAL A 730 17.79 18.02 1.11
C VAL A 730 17.04 17.21 2.15
N LEU A 731 15.89 16.67 1.77
CA LEU A 731 15.01 15.89 2.62
C LEU A 731 14.78 14.51 2.00
N GLY A 732 15.24 13.46 2.67
CA GLY A 732 14.91 12.09 2.31
C GLY A 732 13.52 11.70 2.84
N PHE A 733 12.80 10.85 2.10
CA PHE A 733 11.48 10.40 2.53
C PHE A 733 11.54 9.61 3.83
N ARG A 734 12.47 8.64 3.93
CA ARG A 734 12.62 7.74 5.08
C ARG A 734 13.15 8.43 6.33
N THR A 735 13.98 9.45 6.16
CA THR A 735 14.71 10.09 7.26
C THR A 735 14.07 11.38 7.73
N HIS A 736 13.42 12.15 6.83
CA HIS A 736 12.92 13.49 7.14
C HIS A 736 11.42 13.68 6.88
N LEU A 737 10.92 13.26 5.69
CA LEU A 737 9.52 13.53 5.31
C LEU A 737 8.54 12.63 6.08
N LEU A 738 8.83 11.34 6.18
CA LEU A 738 7.99 10.38 6.90
C LEU A 738 8.85 9.33 7.63
N PRO A 739 9.62 9.73 8.67
CA PRO A 739 10.41 8.79 9.44
C PRO A 739 9.49 7.82 10.19
N ARG A 740 9.60 6.53 9.87
CA ARG A 740 8.86 5.45 10.52
C ARG A 740 9.79 4.26 10.70
N TRP A 741 9.69 3.55 11.83
CA TRP A 741 10.50 2.38 12.10
C TRP A 741 10.38 1.30 11.01
N TYR A 742 9.25 1.16 10.38
CA TYR A 742 9.04 0.20 9.29
C TYR A 742 9.56 0.70 7.92
N HIS A 743 9.95 1.97 7.82
CA HIS A 743 10.67 2.52 6.67
C HIS A 743 12.18 2.37 6.80
N GLN A 744 12.69 2.18 8.03
CA GLN A 744 14.11 1.97 8.24
C GLN A 744 14.55 0.71 7.50
N TRP A 745 15.68 0.82 6.84
CA TRP A 745 16.24 -0.36 6.22
C TRP A 745 16.81 -1.29 7.29
N PHE A 746 16.48 -2.57 7.17
CA PHE A 746 16.97 -3.63 8.02
C PHE A 746 17.37 -4.83 7.16
N GLY A 747 18.22 -5.71 7.65
CA GLY A 747 18.84 -6.83 6.94
C GLY A 747 20.33 -6.60 6.71
N VAL A 748 20.90 -7.31 5.72
CA VAL A 748 22.35 -7.28 5.47
C VAL A 748 22.80 -5.92 5.00
N PRO A 749 23.84 -5.30 5.60
CA PRO A 749 24.43 -4.07 5.13
C PRO A 749 24.86 -4.17 3.65
N ARG A 750 24.87 -3.02 2.95
CA ARG A 750 25.22 -2.96 1.52
C ARG A 750 26.63 -3.48 1.23
N ASP A 751 27.54 -3.27 2.18
CA ASP A 751 28.97 -3.58 2.05
C ASP A 751 29.34 -5.05 2.29
N SER A 752 28.41 -5.86 2.76
CA SER A 752 28.63 -7.29 3.06
C SER A 752 28.26 -8.24 1.90
N ARG A 753 28.12 -7.73 0.66
CA ARG A 753 27.80 -8.53 -0.53
C ARG A 753 29.00 -8.75 -1.42
#